data_364ac6d7043430709c8ce7471b3790b3
#
_entry.id   364ac6d7043430709c8ce7471b3790b3
#
_cell.length_a   1.000
_cell.length_b   1.000
_cell.length_c   1.000
_cell.angle_alpha   90.00
_cell.angle_beta   90.00
_cell.angle_gamma   90.00
#
_symmetry.space_group_name_H-M   'P 1'
#
loop_
_entity.id
_entity.type
_entity.pdbx_description
1 polymer ?
#
loop_
_entity_poly.entity_id
_entity_poly.type
_entity_poly.pdbx_seq_one_letter_code
_entity_poly.pdbx_strand_id
1 'polypeptide(L)'
;MKMFTRLQVLALALFSRGVFLSLSDHSFVRKEIKIEGDLVLGGLFPIKEKGTGIEECGRINEDRGIQRLEAMLFAIDEINKDNYLLPGIKLGVHILDTCSRDTYALEQSLEFVRASLTKVDETEYMCPDGSYAIQENLPLLIAGVIGGSYSSVSIQVANLLRLFQIPQISYASTSAKLSDKSRYDYFARTVPPDFYQAKAMAEILRYFNWTYVSTVASEGDYGETGIEAFEQEARLRNICIATSEKVGRSNIRKSYDGVIRELLQKPNARVVVLFMRGDDSRELIAAANRFNVSFTWIASDGWGAQESIVKGNEHIASGAITLELASHPVKEFDKYFQSLSPYNNRRNPWFKDFWEQKFQCSLQNRKPHKKACDKHFTINSSNYEQESKIMFVVNAVYAMAHALHKMQRTLCPNTTKLCDAMKHLDGRKLYKDYLLKVNFTAPFNPPNDPDSMVKFDAYGDGIGRYNVFNFQFTGDRYSYVKVGQWAETLSLEVDSIHWSRNSVPVSQCSDPCAPNEMKNMQPGDVCCWICIPCETYEYLADEFTCADCGPGKWPTADLTGCYDLPEDYIKWEDAWAIGPVTIACLGFICTFMVIGVFIKHNNTPLVKASGRELCYILLFGVFLSYSMTFFFIAKPSPAICTLRRLGLGSSFAVCYSALLTKTNCIARIFDGVKNGAQRPKFISPSSQVFICLSLILVQVVVVSVWLILEAPGTRRYTLPEKRETVILKCNVKDSSMLMSLTYDVILVVLCTVYAFKTRKCPENFNEAKFIGFTMYTTCIIWLAFLPIFYVTSSDYRVQTTTMCISVSLSGFVVLGCLFAPKVHIILFQPQKNVVTHRLHLNRFSVSGTGTTYSQSSASMYVPTVCNGREVLDSTTSSL
;
A
#
# COMPACT_ATOMS: atom_id res chain seq x y z
N MET A 1 -9.42 78.67 20.37
CA MET A 1 -10.76 78.71 19.73
C MET A 1 -10.90 79.76 18.60
N LYS A 2 -9.99 80.68 18.39
CA LYS A 2 -10.03 81.63 17.28
C LYS A 2 -9.20 81.31 16.04
N MET A 3 -8.49 80.20 16.08
CA MET A 3 -7.65 79.77 14.93
C MET A 3 -8.35 78.67 14.09
N PHE A 4 -9.27 77.91 14.67
CA PHE A 4 -10.06 76.92 13.98
C PHE A 4 -11.20 77.43 13.10
N THR A 5 -11.81 78.61 13.50
CA THR A 5 -12.88 79.27 12.73
C THR A 5 -12.33 79.96 11.48
N ARG A 6 -11.05 80.36 11.44
CA ARG A 6 -10.49 81.03 10.26
C ARG A 6 -10.01 80.00 9.20
N LEU A 7 -9.69 78.74 9.58
CA LEU A 7 -9.40 77.71 8.62
C LEU A 7 -10.67 77.18 7.95
N GLN A 8 -11.80 77.11 8.63
CA GLN A 8 -13.06 76.66 8.01
C GLN A 8 -13.62 77.67 7.03
N VAL A 9 -13.50 78.99 7.31
CA VAL A 9 -13.91 80.01 6.37
C VAL A 9 -12.98 80.14 5.16
N LEU A 10 -11.66 79.81 5.29
CA LEU A 10 -10.80 79.78 4.16
C LEU A 10 -11.02 78.54 3.29
N ALA A 11 -11.36 77.38 3.89
CA ALA A 11 -11.71 76.15 3.17
C ALA A 11 -13.06 76.31 2.39
N LEU A 12 -14.05 77.01 2.96
CA LEU A 12 -15.29 77.31 2.24
C LEU A 12 -15.14 78.38 1.15
N ALA A 13 -14.24 79.40 1.30
CA ALA A 13 -13.95 80.37 0.27
C ALA A 13 -13.06 79.82 -0.87
N LEU A 14 -12.24 78.78 -0.61
CA LEU A 14 -11.47 78.03 -1.65
C LEU A 14 -12.36 77.00 -2.40
N PHE A 15 -13.43 76.50 -1.75
CA PHE A 15 -14.45 75.67 -2.42
C PHE A 15 -15.43 76.45 -3.30
N SER A 16 -15.60 77.76 -3.08
CA SER A 16 -16.52 78.62 -3.88
C SER A 16 -15.80 79.30 -5.06
N ARG A 17 -14.47 79.23 -5.21
CA ARG A 17 -13.77 79.95 -6.27
C ARG A 17 -12.90 79.05 -7.17
N GLY A 18 -12.98 77.76 -7.03
CA GLY A 18 -12.15 76.90 -7.85
C GLY A 18 -12.79 75.55 -8.05
N VAL A 19 -13.64 75.44 -8.98
CA VAL A 19 -13.79 74.36 -9.94
C VAL A 19 -15.16 74.56 -10.62
N PHE A 20 -15.35 75.65 -11.37
CA PHE A 20 -15.96 75.50 -12.67
C PHE A 20 -14.89 74.94 -13.59
N LEU A 21 -14.39 73.75 -13.29
CA LEU A 21 -13.85 72.86 -14.29
C LEU A 21 -15.04 72.50 -15.16
N SER A 22 -14.97 72.93 -16.39
CA SER A 22 -15.70 72.47 -17.52
C SER A 22 -15.92 70.92 -17.36
N LEU A 23 -17.07 70.56 -16.77
CA LEU A 23 -17.71 69.32 -17.14
C LEU A 23 -18.06 69.55 -18.62
N SER A 24 -17.10 69.27 -19.52
CA SER A 24 -17.45 68.86 -20.85
C SER A 24 -18.39 67.65 -20.66
N ASP A 25 -19.61 67.88 -20.96
CA ASP A 25 -20.68 66.92 -21.14
C ASP A 25 -20.19 65.92 -22.23
N HIS A 26 -19.18 65.10 -21.92
CA HIS A 26 -19.06 63.84 -22.55
C HIS A 26 -20.20 63.00 -21.94
N SER A 27 -21.40 63.18 -22.49
CA SER A 27 -22.41 62.14 -22.48
C SER A 27 -21.74 60.90 -23.01
N PHE A 28 -21.29 60.02 -22.09
CA PHE A 28 -20.74 58.71 -22.45
C PHE A 28 -21.92 57.98 -23.11
N VAL A 29 -22.02 58.10 -24.47
CA VAL A 29 -23.05 57.38 -25.23
C VAL A 29 -22.76 55.91 -25.01
N ARG A 30 -23.52 55.29 -24.12
CA ARG A 30 -23.44 53.86 -23.85
C ARG A 30 -23.57 53.07 -25.14
N LYS A 31 -22.59 52.24 -25.48
CA LYS A 31 -22.69 51.39 -26.64
C LYS A 31 -23.58 50.20 -26.32
N GLU A 32 -24.69 50.08 -27.06
CA GLU A 32 -25.62 48.93 -26.96
C GLU A 32 -26.21 48.65 -28.33
N ILE A 33 -26.79 47.46 -28.51
CA ILE A 33 -27.56 47.12 -29.73
C ILE A 33 -29.01 46.98 -29.32
N LYS A 34 -29.88 47.78 -29.90
CA LYS A 34 -31.33 47.68 -29.81
C LYS A 34 -31.93 47.47 -31.17
N ILE A 35 -32.60 46.35 -31.37
CA ILE A 35 -33.35 46.02 -32.60
C ILE A 35 -34.76 45.68 -32.14
N GLU A 36 -35.73 46.46 -32.67
CA GLU A 36 -37.14 46.32 -32.33
C GLU A 36 -37.75 45.02 -32.89
N GLY A 37 -38.62 44.42 -32.11
CA GLY A 37 -39.38 43.24 -32.45
C GLY A 37 -40.63 43.10 -31.58
N ASP A 38 -41.52 42.20 -31.96
CA ASP A 38 -42.73 41.88 -31.15
C ASP A 38 -42.38 41.26 -29.80
N LEU A 39 -41.29 40.47 -29.75
CA LEU A 39 -40.69 39.92 -28.56
C LEU A 39 -39.19 40.23 -28.59
N VAL A 40 -38.64 40.69 -27.49
CA VAL A 40 -37.24 41.10 -27.40
C VAL A 40 -36.43 40.16 -26.51
N LEU A 41 -35.28 39.71 -27.00
CA LEU A 41 -34.31 38.93 -26.24
C LEU A 41 -33.15 39.81 -25.76
N GLY A 42 -32.80 39.69 -24.50
CA GLY A 42 -31.60 40.30 -23.97
C GLY A 42 -30.35 39.49 -24.38
N GLY A 43 -29.24 40.19 -24.60
CA GLY A 43 -27.96 39.55 -24.88
C GLY A 43 -26.83 40.06 -24.01
N LEU A 44 -26.04 39.19 -23.39
CA LEU A 44 -24.89 39.53 -22.58
C LEU A 44 -23.62 38.84 -23.07
N PHE A 45 -22.73 39.66 -23.64
CA PHE A 45 -21.49 39.15 -24.25
C PHE A 45 -20.25 39.85 -23.68
N PRO A 46 -19.10 39.18 -23.51
CA PRO A 46 -17.84 39.75 -23.10
C PRO A 46 -17.16 40.46 -24.27
N ILE A 47 -17.78 41.53 -24.77
CA ILE A 47 -17.34 42.21 -25.99
C ILE A 47 -15.97 42.83 -25.82
N LYS A 48 -15.70 43.30 -24.59
CA LYS A 48 -14.39 43.78 -24.18
C LYS A 48 -13.83 42.93 -23.09
N GLU A 49 -12.49 42.80 -23.07
CA GLU A 49 -11.75 42.21 -21.96
C GLU A 49 -11.93 43.08 -20.70
N LYS A 50 -11.60 42.51 -19.54
CA LYS A 50 -11.55 43.26 -18.28
C LYS A 50 -10.47 44.34 -18.35
N GLY A 51 -10.81 45.57 -17.93
CA GLY A 51 -9.86 46.65 -17.87
C GLY A 51 -8.81 46.49 -16.78
N THR A 52 -7.72 47.20 -16.92
CA THR A 52 -6.61 47.22 -15.94
C THR A 52 -6.60 48.58 -15.21
N GLY A 53 -6.51 48.54 -13.88
CA GLY A 53 -6.47 49.76 -13.06
C GLY A 53 -7.82 50.46 -12.95
N ILE A 54 -7.89 51.71 -13.36
CA ILE A 54 -9.06 52.59 -13.28
C ILE A 54 -10.06 52.34 -14.42
N GLU A 55 -9.58 51.78 -15.53
CA GLU A 55 -10.46 51.49 -16.69
C GLU A 55 -11.29 50.24 -16.42
N GLU A 56 -12.60 50.32 -16.56
CA GLU A 56 -13.53 49.22 -16.34
C GLU A 56 -13.46 48.17 -17.44
N CYS A 57 -13.28 48.61 -18.68
CA CYS A 57 -13.25 47.74 -19.89
C CYS A 57 -11.94 47.90 -20.62
N GLY A 58 -11.37 46.76 -21.06
CA GLY A 58 -10.13 46.65 -21.82
C GLY A 58 -10.32 46.67 -23.35
N ARG A 59 -9.49 45.86 -24.01
CA ARG A 59 -9.48 45.69 -25.47
C ARG A 59 -10.72 44.91 -25.93
N ILE A 60 -11.04 45.04 -27.24
CA ILE A 60 -12.05 44.19 -27.87
C ILE A 60 -11.62 42.73 -27.84
N ASN A 61 -12.53 41.87 -27.41
CA ASN A 61 -12.38 40.43 -27.44
C ASN A 61 -12.97 39.92 -28.77
N GLU A 62 -12.10 39.52 -29.67
CA GLU A 62 -12.51 39.07 -31.01
C GLU A 62 -13.35 37.82 -30.94
N ASP A 63 -12.79 36.74 -30.32
CA ASP A 63 -13.38 35.41 -30.37
C ASP A 63 -14.62 35.32 -29.47
N ARG A 64 -14.45 35.54 -28.17
CA ARG A 64 -15.53 35.39 -27.19
C ARG A 64 -16.52 36.54 -27.14
N GLY A 65 -16.13 37.71 -27.68
CA GLY A 65 -16.96 38.90 -27.68
C GLY A 65 -17.69 39.09 -29.02
N ILE A 66 -16.94 39.49 -30.05
CA ILE A 66 -17.53 39.88 -31.34
C ILE A 66 -18.18 38.73 -32.08
N GLN A 67 -17.49 37.56 -32.17
CA GLN A 67 -18.02 36.41 -32.90
C GLN A 67 -19.31 35.89 -32.22
N ARG A 68 -19.34 35.76 -30.90
CA ARG A 68 -20.53 35.28 -30.17
C ARG A 68 -21.70 36.25 -30.25
N LEU A 69 -21.43 37.55 -30.16
CA LEU A 69 -22.45 38.59 -30.40
C LEU A 69 -23.05 38.47 -31.80
N GLU A 70 -22.20 38.40 -32.82
CA GLU A 70 -22.66 38.28 -34.23
C GLU A 70 -23.40 36.94 -34.47
N ALA A 71 -23.04 35.87 -33.71
CA ALA A 71 -23.77 34.59 -33.78
C ALA A 71 -25.21 34.72 -33.27
N MET A 72 -25.44 35.52 -32.19
CA MET A 72 -26.81 35.83 -31.75
C MET A 72 -27.57 36.60 -32.82
N LEU A 73 -26.94 37.63 -33.41
CA LEU A 73 -27.57 38.43 -34.47
C LEU A 73 -27.89 37.57 -35.71
N PHE A 74 -26.95 36.70 -36.11
CA PHE A 74 -27.14 35.73 -37.20
C PHE A 74 -28.33 34.80 -36.89
N ALA A 75 -28.40 34.21 -35.70
CA ALA A 75 -29.47 33.29 -35.33
C ALA A 75 -30.85 33.97 -35.33
N ILE A 76 -30.94 35.23 -34.86
CA ILE A 76 -32.17 36.03 -34.87
C ILE A 76 -32.57 36.33 -36.32
N ASP A 77 -31.63 36.71 -37.19
CA ASP A 77 -31.93 36.99 -38.60
C ASP A 77 -32.49 35.75 -39.32
N GLU A 78 -31.90 34.57 -39.03
CA GLU A 78 -32.35 33.30 -39.65
C GLU A 78 -33.71 32.85 -39.09
N ILE A 79 -33.97 33.02 -37.79
CA ILE A 79 -35.29 32.73 -37.17
C ILE A 79 -36.34 33.65 -37.75
N ASN A 80 -36.05 34.94 -37.92
CA ASN A 80 -36.99 35.91 -38.51
C ASN A 80 -37.30 35.70 -39.99
N LYS A 81 -36.45 34.93 -40.71
CA LYS A 81 -36.70 34.48 -42.07
C LYS A 81 -37.50 33.18 -42.13
N ASP A 82 -37.55 32.42 -41.05
CA ASP A 82 -38.22 31.12 -41.00
C ASP A 82 -39.74 31.28 -40.90
N ASN A 83 -40.45 30.69 -41.86
CA ASN A 83 -41.91 30.73 -41.86
C ASN A 83 -42.55 29.70 -40.91
N TYR A 84 -41.82 28.76 -40.36
CA TYR A 84 -42.30 27.68 -39.49
C TYR A 84 -42.05 27.96 -38.01
N LEU A 85 -40.95 28.62 -37.67
CA LEU A 85 -40.60 28.94 -36.30
C LEU A 85 -41.03 30.36 -36.01
N LEU A 86 -41.91 30.57 -35.02
CA LEU A 86 -42.52 31.84 -34.66
C LEU A 86 -43.21 32.62 -35.85
N PRO A 87 -44.11 31.96 -36.58
CA PRO A 87 -44.70 32.56 -37.76
C PRO A 87 -45.44 33.85 -37.37
N GLY A 88 -45.15 34.98 -38.06
CA GLY A 88 -45.80 36.28 -37.85
C GLY A 88 -45.38 37.02 -36.59
N ILE A 89 -44.35 36.55 -35.87
CA ILE A 89 -43.73 37.21 -34.72
C ILE A 89 -42.27 37.53 -35.06
N LYS A 90 -41.91 38.81 -34.98
CA LYS A 90 -40.53 39.26 -35.17
C LYS A 90 -39.77 39.28 -33.85
N LEU A 91 -38.63 38.59 -33.77
CA LEU A 91 -37.72 38.67 -32.64
C LEU A 91 -36.82 39.91 -32.75
N GLY A 92 -36.83 40.74 -31.71
CA GLY A 92 -35.91 41.85 -31.52
C GLY A 92 -34.78 41.44 -30.51
N VAL A 93 -33.78 42.31 -30.40
CA VAL A 93 -32.68 42.10 -29.44
C VAL A 93 -32.28 43.35 -28.69
N HIS A 94 -31.86 43.21 -27.44
CA HIS A 94 -31.17 44.22 -26.67
C HIS A 94 -29.86 43.64 -26.13
N ILE A 95 -28.72 44.00 -26.73
CA ILE A 95 -27.42 43.41 -26.42
C ILE A 95 -26.52 44.41 -25.70
N LEU A 96 -25.90 43.95 -24.59
CA LEU A 96 -25.06 44.71 -23.72
C LEU A 96 -23.70 44.06 -23.54
N ASP A 97 -22.63 44.85 -23.33
CA ASP A 97 -21.28 44.39 -23.04
C ASP A 97 -21.16 44.07 -21.53
N THR A 98 -20.51 42.96 -21.20
CA THR A 98 -20.22 42.60 -19.81
C THR A 98 -18.83 43.03 -19.39
N CYS A 99 -17.98 43.51 -20.29
CA CYS A 99 -16.56 43.82 -20.06
C CYS A 99 -15.84 42.72 -19.29
N SER A 100 -16.23 41.42 -19.50
CA SER A 100 -15.69 40.27 -18.82
C SER A 100 -15.62 40.41 -17.29
N ARG A 101 -16.54 41.24 -16.71
CA ARG A 101 -16.59 41.59 -15.29
C ARG A 101 -18.00 41.42 -14.75
N ASP A 102 -18.12 40.69 -13.64
CA ASP A 102 -19.38 40.33 -12.99
C ASP A 102 -20.17 41.55 -12.46
N THR A 103 -19.48 42.45 -11.75
CA THR A 103 -20.11 43.69 -11.22
C THR A 103 -20.62 44.62 -12.32
N TYR A 104 -19.82 44.81 -13.38
CA TYR A 104 -20.23 45.59 -14.54
C TYR A 104 -21.39 44.94 -15.29
N ALA A 105 -21.34 43.63 -15.50
CA ALA A 105 -22.42 42.86 -16.13
C ALA A 105 -23.74 42.96 -15.32
N LEU A 106 -23.66 42.92 -14.00
CA LEU A 106 -24.84 43.11 -13.13
C LEU A 106 -25.45 44.49 -13.32
N GLU A 107 -24.61 45.54 -13.31
CA GLU A 107 -25.08 46.94 -13.56
C GLU A 107 -25.76 47.06 -14.93
N GLN A 108 -25.13 46.51 -15.99
CA GLN A 108 -25.71 46.53 -17.33
C GLN A 108 -27.02 45.75 -17.38
N SER A 109 -27.16 44.62 -16.65
CA SER A 109 -28.38 43.80 -16.63
C SER A 109 -29.62 44.51 -16.01
N LEU A 110 -29.41 45.59 -15.27
CA LEU A 110 -30.52 46.42 -14.75
C LEU A 110 -31.38 46.99 -15.89
N GLU A 111 -30.81 47.19 -17.09
CA GLU A 111 -31.58 47.65 -18.26
C GLU A 111 -32.64 46.63 -18.69
N PHE A 112 -32.39 45.34 -18.51
CA PHE A 112 -33.35 44.29 -18.87
C PHE A 112 -34.57 44.26 -17.95
N VAL A 113 -34.43 44.72 -16.73
CA VAL A 113 -35.52 44.76 -15.72
C VAL A 113 -36.16 46.13 -15.60
N ARG A 114 -35.64 47.14 -16.29
CA ARG A 114 -36.11 48.53 -16.23
C ARG A 114 -37.60 48.65 -16.60
N ALA A 115 -38.05 47.94 -17.61
CA ALA A 115 -39.44 47.86 -18.02
C ALA A 115 -40.38 47.33 -16.92
N SER A 116 -39.87 46.42 -16.09
CA SER A 116 -40.64 45.84 -14.98
C SER A 116 -40.67 46.74 -13.75
N LEU A 117 -39.72 47.70 -13.65
CA LEU A 117 -39.60 48.63 -12.56
C LEU A 117 -40.42 49.95 -12.79
N THR A 118 -40.54 50.34 -14.07
CA THR A 118 -41.31 51.52 -14.48
C THR A 118 -42.77 51.17 -14.80
N LYS A 119 -43.55 50.81 -13.80
CA LYS A 119 -45.01 50.79 -13.95
C LYS A 119 -45.51 52.26 -13.92
N VAL A 120 -45.71 52.76 -15.11
CA VAL A 120 -46.43 54.00 -15.26
C VAL A 120 -47.93 53.65 -15.24
N ASP A 121 -48.67 54.25 -14.30
CA ASP A 121 -50.12 54.09 -14.34
C ASP A 121 -50.65 55.02 -15.46
N GLU A 122 -51.01 54.41 -16.60
CA GLU A 122 -51.48 55.09 -17.78
C GLU A 122 -52.74 55.94 -17.48
N THR A 123 -53.42 55.77 -16.36
CA THR A 123 -54.57 56.48 -15.91
C THR A 123 -54.25 57.76 -15.17
N GLU A 124 -52.98 58.01 -14.80
CA GLU A 124 -52.52 59.11 -13.99
C GLU A 124 -52.42 60.44 -14.79
N TYR A 125 -52.18 60.30 -16.12
CA TYR A 125 -51.98 61.47 -16.97
C TYR A 125 -53.04 61.49 -18.08
N MET A 126 -53.86 62.51 -18.10
CA MET A 126 -54.91 62.74 -19.10
C MET A 126 -54.53 63.90 -20.03
N CYS A 127 -54.63 63.69 -21.33
CA CYS A 127 -54.43 64.74 -22.35
C CYS A 127 -55.59 65.70 -22.33
N PRO A 128 -55.43 66.96 -22.87
CA PRO A 128 -56.50 67.97 -22.90
C PRO A 128 -57.74 67.52 -23.69
N ASP A 129 -57.67 66.53 -24.51
CA ASP A 129 -58.78 66.00 -25.32
C ASP A 129 -59.52 64.84 -24.59
N GLY A 130 -59.19 64.59 -23.32
CA GLY A 130 -59.81 63.55 -22.51
C GLY A 130 -59.26 62.12 -22.75
N SER A 131 -58.25 61.94 -23.63
CA SER A 131 -57.57 60.73 -23.79
C SER A 131 -56.43 60.49 -22.79
N TYR A 132 -56.12 59.29 -22.40
CA TYR A 132 -54.97 59.02 -21.54
C TYR A 132 -53.66 59.25 -22.29
N ALA A 133 -52.67 59.81 -21.59
CA ALA A 133 -51.33 60.00 -22.20
C ALA A 133 -50.66 58.67 -22.49
N ILE A 134 -50.19 58.50 -23.74
CA ILE A 134 -49.44 57.35 -24.17
C ILE A 134 -47.95 57.65 -23.96
N GLN A 135 -47.24 56.77 -23.27
CA GLN A 135 -45.81 56.90 -23.08
C GLN A 135 -45.10 56.63 -24.45
N GLU A 136 -44.45 57.68 -24.98
CA GLU A 136 -43.79 57.59 -26.32
C GLU A 136 -42.63 56.63 -26.40
N ASN A 137 -42.00 56.31 -25.23
CA ASN A 137 -40.87 55.36 -25.14
C ASN A 137 -41.14 54.31 -24.07
N LEU A 138 -41.99 53.34 -24.37
CA LEU A 138 -42.18 52.20 -23.48
C LEU A 138 -40.85 51.39 -23.43
N PRO A 139 -40.33 51.11 -22.19
CA PRO A 139 -39.19 50.26 -22.07
C PRO A 139 -39.47 48.87 -22.65
N LEU A 140 -38.52 48.30 -23.42
CA LEU A 140 -38.67 47.03 -24.08
C LEU A 140 -38.84 45.90 -23.05
N LEU A 141 -39.91 45.14 -23.11
CA LEU A 141 -40.12 43.97 -22.26
C LEU A 141 -39.25 42.83 -22.78
N ILE A 142 -38.33 42.35 -21.94
CA ILE A 142 -37.41 41.27 -22.26
C ILE A 142 -38.05 39.90 -22.00
N ALA A 143 -38.21 39.08 -23.03
CA ALA A 143 -38.80 37.75 -22.95
C ALA A 143 -37.87 36.73 -22.27
N GLY A 144 -36.56 36.90 -22.45
CA GLY A 144 -35.53 36.10 -21.84
C GLY A 144 -34.15 36.63 -22.22
N VAL A 145 -33.11 36.19 -21.49
CA VAL A 145 -31.73 36.68 -21.68
C VAL A 145 -30.82 35.53 -22.14
N ILE A 146 -30.07 35.80 -23.19
CA ILE A 146 -29.01 34.89 -23.70
C ILE A 146 -27.66 35.41 -23.21
N GLY A 147 -26.97 34.63 -22.40
CA GLY A 147 -25.69 35.04 -21.79
C GLY A 147 -25.65 34.72 -20.27
N GLY A 148 -24.71 35.08 -19.52
CA GLY A 148 -23.30 35.39 -19.61
C GLY A 148 -22.38 34.29 -20.07
N SER A 149 -21.23 34.77 -20.41
CA SER A 149 -20.14 33.89 -20.88
C SER A 149 -19.34 33.26 -19.74
N TYR A 150 -19.09 33.96 -18.70
CA TYR A 150 -18.35 33.53 -17.52
C TYR A 150 -19.31 33.13 -16.39
N SER A 151 -18.98 32.04 -15.66
CA SER A 151 -19.84 31.54 -14.57
C SER A 151 -20.09 32.60 -13.49
N SER A 152 -19.09 33.40 -13.11
CA SER A 152 -19.25 34.51 -12.14
C SER A 152 -20.23 35.55 -12.62
N VAL A 153 -20.21 35.90 -13.92
CA VAL A 153 -21.18 36.82 -14.54
C VAL A 153 -22.58 36.22 -14.51
N SER A 154 -22.74 34.97 -14.94
CA SER A 154 -24.04 34.30 -14.98
C SER A 154 -24.67 34.15 -13.60
N ILE A 155 -23.87 33.87 -12.56
CA ILE A 155 -24.32 33.79 -11.17
C ILE A 155 -24.95 35.14 -10.70
N GLN A 156 -24.26 36.24 -10.95
CA GLN A 156 -24.76 37.57 -10.54
C GLN A 156 -26.01 37.96 -11.33
N VAL A 157 -25.99 37.75 -12.62
CA VAL A 157 -27.13 38.06 -13.50
C VAL A 157 -28.34 37.16 -13.18
N ALA A 158 -28.14 35.87 -12.95
CA ALA A 158 -29.23 34.96 -12.57
C ALA A 158 -29.90 35.35 -11.26
N ASN A 159 -29.12 35.82 -10.27
CA ASN A 159 -29.66 36.32 -9.00
C ASN A 159 -30.55 37.57 -9.20
N LEU A 160 -30.23 38.43 -10.17
CA LEU A 160 -31.07 39.57 -10.51
C LEU A 160 -32.31 39.14 -11.30
N LEU A 161 -32.15 38.41 -12.40
CA LEU A 161 -33.23 38.06 -13.33
C LEU A 161 -34.32 37.20 -12.66
N ARG A 162 -33.94 36.33 -11.70
CA ARG A 162 -34.92 35.52 -10.95
C ARG A 162 -35.95 36.32 -10.22
N LEU A 163 -35.59 37.52 -9.71
CA LEU A 163 -36.48 38.38 -8.99
C LEU A 163 -37.62 38.91 -9.88
N PHE A 164 -37.35 38.98 -11.17
CA PHE A 164 -38.30 39.43 -12.21
C PHE A 164 -38.85 38.27 -13.06
N GLN A 165 -38.51 37.02 -12.69
CA GLN A 165 -38.94 35.81 -13.39
C GLN A 165 -38.55 35.80 -14.88
N ILE A 166 -37.40 36.39 -15.21
CA ILE A 166 -36.85 36.40 -16.59
C ILE A 166 -35.96 35.19 -16.80
N PRO A 167 -36.27 34.27 -17.73
CA PRO A 167 -35.42 33.14 -18.03
C PRO A 167 -34.06 33.56 -18.61
N GLN A 168 -32.99 32.92 -18.14
CA GLN A 168 -31.64 33.11 -18.65
C GLN A 168 -31.11 31.80 -19.24
N ILE A 169 -30.55 31.88 -20.44
CA ILE A 169 -29.84 30.73 -21.06
C ILE A 169 -28.39 31.12 -21.26
N SER A 170 -27.46 30.42 -20.58
CA SER A 170 -26.04 30.61 -20.82
C SER A 170 -25.52 29.61 -21.88
N TYR A 171 -24.63 30.11 -22.72
CA TYR A 171 -23.97 29.34 -23.79
C TYR A 171 -22.53 28.92 -23.44
N ALA A 172 -22.04 29.30 -22.24
CA ALA A 172 -20.63 29.04 -21.91
C ALA A 172 -20.31 28.90 -20.41
N SER A 173 -21.29 29.12 -19.51
CA SER A 173 -21.07 29.05 -18.05
C SER A 173 -21.26 27.63 -17.54
N THR A 174 -20.18 27.00 -17.08
CA THR A 174 -20.10 25.57 -16.78
C THR A 174 -20.05 25.26 -15.27
N SER A 175 -19.87 26.28 -14.39
CA SER A 175 -19.80 26.06 -12.95
C SER A 175 -20.98 25.23 -12.41
N ALA A 176 -20.65 24.20 -11.61
CA ALA A 176 -21.62 23.29 -10.98
C ALA A 176 -22.61 24.01 -10.05
N LYS A 177 -22.25 25.18 -9.50
CA LYS A 177 -23.13 25.99 -8.65
C LYS A 177 -24.44 26.39 -9.37
N LEU A 178 -24.37 26.59 -10.68
CA LEU A 178 -25.54 27.00 -11.50
C LEU A 178 -26.60 25.90 -11.69
N SER A 179 -26.26 24.66 -11.37
CA SER A 179 -27.22 23.52 -11.36
C SER A 179 -28.10 23.50 -10.11
N ASP A 180 -27.79 24.30 -9.09
CA ASP A 180 -28.63 24.45 -7.89
C ASP A 180 -29.91 25.27 -8.17
N LYS A 181 -31.00 24.56 -8.45
CA LYS A 181 -32.31 25.17 -8.76
C LYS A 181 -33.04 25.74 -7.58
N SER A 182 -32.55 25.58 -6.36
CA SER A 182 -33.03 26.30 -5.20
C SER A 182 -32.62 27.79 -5.25
N ARG A 183 -31.48 28.06 -5.91
CA ARG A 183 -30.93 29.44 -6.06
C ARG A 183 -31.10 30.00 -7.47
N TYR A 184 -31.01 29.18 -8.50
CA TYR A 184 -31.00 29.64 -9.90
C TYR A 184 -32.16 28.99 -10.68
N ASP A 185 -33.37 29.20 -10.17
CA ASP A 185 -34.62 28.57 -10.62
C ASP A 185 -35.12 29.02 -11.99
N TYR A 186 -34.51 30.06 -12.60
CA TYR A 186 -34.80 30.56 -13.96
C TYR A 186 -33.56 30.48 -14.88
N PHE A 187 -32.55 29.72 -14.50
CA PHE A 187 -31.34 29.60 -15.27
C PHE A 187 -31.30 28.25 -16.01
N ALA A 188 -30.95 28.30 -17.30
CA ALA A 188 -30.61 27.12 -18.12
C ALA A 188 -29.30 27.37 -18.86
N ARG A 189 -28.71 26.32 -19.41
CA ARG A 189 -27.48 26.40 -20.21
C ARG A 189 -27.42 25.33 -21.28
N THR A 190 -26.91 25.70 -22.46
CA THR A 190 -26.66 24.76 -23.56
C THR A 190 -25.37 23.97 -23.40
N VAL A 191 -24.51 24.35 -22.45
CA VAL A 191 -23.27 23.66 -22.09
C VAL A 191 -23.46 22.79 -20.84
N PRO A 192 -22.71 21.69 -20.66
CA PRO A 192 -22.79 20.87 -19.46
C PRO A 192 -22.11 21.52 -18.26
N PRO A 193 -22.41 21.08 -17.04
CA PRO A 193 -21.65 21.44 -15.84
C PRO A 193 -20.24 20.83 -15.79
N ASP A 194 -19.32 21.53 -15.11
CA ASP A 194 -17.90 21.16 -14.98
C ASP A 194 -17.66 19.77 -14.37
N PHE A 195 -18.62 19.25 -13.64
CA PHE A 195 -18.53 17.92 -13.07
C PHE A 195 -18.32 16.81 -14.13
N TYR A 196 -18.93 16.93 -15.30
CA TYR A 196 -18.69 15.99 -16.42
C TYR A 196 -17.27 16.11 -16.96
N GLN A 197 -16.74 17.33 -17.00
CA GLN A 197 -15.34 17.57 -17.40
C GLN A 197 -14.35 17.02 -16.39
N ALA A 198 -14.61 17.23 -15.10
CA ALA A 198 -13.82 16.67 -14.00
C ALA A 198 -13.78 15.14 -14.06
N LYS A 199 -14.94 14.51 -14.34
CA LYS A 199 -15.03 13.07 -14.53
C LYS A 199 -14.19 12.59 -15.72
N ALA A 200 -14.29 13.27 -16.88
CA ALA A 200 -13.51 12.96 -18.05
C ALA A 200 -12.00 13.05 -17.78
N MET A 201 -11.56 14.12 -17.08
CA MET A 201 -10.15 14.28 -16.68
C MET A 201 -9.67 13.14 -15.76
N ALA A 202 -10.46 12.79 -14.75
CA ALA A 202 -10.11 11.71 -13.83
C ALA A 202 -10.07 10.34 -14.54
N GLU A 203 -10.89 10.11 -15.57
CA GLU A 203 -10.85 8.91 -16.39
C GLU A 203 -9.59 8.87 -17.28
N ILE A 204 -9.14 10.00 -17.82
CA ILE A 204 -7.87 10.10 -18.56
C ILE A 204 -6.69 9.77 -17.64
N LEU A 205 -6.66 10.34 -16.43
CA LEU A 205 -5.60 10.05 -15.46
C LEU A 205 -5.55 8.56 -15.09
N ARG A 206 -6.72 7.96 -14.85
CA ARG A 206 -6.82 6.53 -14.58
C ARG A 206 -6.34 5.67 -15.74
N TYR A 207 -6.66 6.06 -16.96
CA TYR A 207 -6.26 5.34 -18.19
C TYR A 207 -4.74 5.21 -18.28
N PHE A 208 -4.00 6.31 -17.96
CA PHE A 208 -2.54 6.34 -17.99
C PHE A 208 -1.89 5.93 -16.65
N ASN A 209 -2.68 5.48 -15.67
CA ASN A 209 -2.20 5.11 -14.33
C ASN A 209 -1.45 6.25 -13.61
N TRP A 210 -1.90 7.49 -13.80
CA TRP A 210 -1.40 8.66 -13.09
C TRP A 210 -2.14 8.83 -11.76
N THR A 211 -1.53 8.31 -10.70
CA THR A 211 -2.16 8.26 -9.38
C THR A 211 -1.77 9.42 -8.47
N TYR A 212 -0.79 10.24 -8.88
CA TYR A 212 -0.30 11.37 -8.09
C TYR A 212 -0.15 12.59 -8.98
N VAL A 213 -1.00 13.60 -8.79
CA VAL A 213 -1.10 14.77 -9.67
C VAL A 213 -1.21 16.05 -8.86
N SER A 214 -0.77 17.18 -9.44
CA SER A 214 -1.01 18.50 -8.87
C SER A 214 -2.18 19.18 -9.56
N THR A 215 -2.86 20.11 -8.89
CA THR A 215 -3.96 20.87 -9.45
C THR A 215 -3.70 22.37 -9.38
N VAL A 216 -4.16 23.11 -10.40
CA VAL A 216 -4.11 24.58 -10.40
C VAL A 216 -5.45 25.16 -10.85
N ALA A 217 -5.99 26.08 -10.07
CA ALA A 217 -7.25 26.77 -10.34
C ALA A 217 -7.07 28.26 -10.60
N SER A 218 -7.86 28.84 -11.51
CA SER A 218 -8.11 30.28 -11.50
C SER A 218 -8.98 30.67 -10.32
N GLU A 219 -8.69 31.77 -9.68
CA GLU A 219 -9.55 32.36 -8.65
C GLU A 219 -10.96 32.65 -9.20
N GLY A 220 -11.98 32.25 -8.43
CA GLY A 220 -13.39 32.42 -8.72
C GLY A 220 -14.14 31.15 -9.05
N ASP A 221 -15.47 31.28 -9.22
CA ASP A 221 -16.40 30.15 -9.24
C ASP A 221 -16.10 29.07 -10.28
N TYR A 222 -15.55 29.41 -11.43
CA TYR A 222 -15.20 28.41 -12.45
C TYR A 222 -14.03 27.51 -12.01
N GLY A 223 -12.89 28.13 -11.66
CA GLY A 223 -11.69 27.38 -11.32
C GLY A 223 -11.85 26.59 -10.03
N GLU A 224 -12.40 27.21 -8.98
CA GLU A 224 -12.54 26.60 -7.67
C GLU A 224 -13.53 25.44 -7.68
N THR A 225 -14.74 25.65 -8.25
CA THR A 225 -15.72 24.55 -8.30
C THR A 225 -15.31 23.43 -9.26
N GLY A 226 -14.56 23.74 -10.31
CA GLY A 226 -14.01 22.73 -11.23
C GLY A 226 -12.99 21.84 -10.53
N ILE A 227 -12.07 22.44 -9.77
CA ILE A 227 -11.09 21.65 -8.97
C ILE A 227 -11.79 20.86 -7.87
N GLU A 228 -12.75 21.45 -7.15
CA GLU A 228 -13.53 20.72 -6.13
C GLU A 228 -14.24 19.48 -6.72
N ALA A 229 -14.85 19.62 -7.90
CA ALA A 229 -15.47 18.50 -8.61
C ALA A 229 -14.42 17.45 -9.04
N PHE A 230 -13.27 17.92 -9.53
CA PHE A 230 -12.17 17.02 -9.91
C PHE A 230 -11.60 16.27 -8.70
N GLU A 231 -11.39 16.92 -7.57
CA GLU A 231 -10.90 16.27 -6.34
C GLU A 231 -11.87 15.19 -5.82
N GLN A 232 -13.19 15.41 -5.96
CA GLN A 232 -14.19 14.40 -5.64
C GLN A 232 -14.06 13.17 -6.54
N GLU A 233 -13.97 13.38 -7.86
CA GLU A 233 -13.81 12.31 -8.84
C GLU A 233 -12.45 11.59 -8.72
N ALA A 234 -11.40 12.32 -8.36
CA ALA A 234 -10.06 11.78 -8.12
C ALA A 234 -10.04 10.83 -6.90
N ARG A 235 -10.69 11.24 -5.79
CA ARG A 235 -10.82 10.39 -4.59
C ARG A 235 -11.53 9.07 -4.88
N LEU A 236 -12.61 9.11 -5.69
CA LEU A 236 -13.35 7.91 -6.08
C LEU A 236 -12.51 6.92 -6.92
N ARG A 237 -11.42 7.40 -7.53
CA ARG A 237 -10.54 6.62 -8.40
C ARG A 237 -9.14 6.39 -7.81
N ASN A 238 -8.95 6.67 -6.52
CA ASN A 238 -7.66 6.56 -5.83
C ASN A 238 -6.54 7.38 -6.49
N ILE A 239 -6.88 8.59 -6.96
CA ILE A 239 -5.92 9.57 -7.47
C ILE A 239 -5.69 10.60 -6.37
N CYS A 240 -4.43 10.79 -5.98
CA CYS A 240 -4.04 11.72 -4.93
C CYS A 240 -3.55 13.04 -5.49
N ILE A 241 -3.84 14.10 -4.75
CA ILE A 241 -3.44 15.47 -5.08
C ILE A 241 -2.17 15.81 -4.31
N ALA A 242 -1.08 16.04 -5.03
CA ALA A 242 0.23 16.40 -4.47
C ALA A 242 0.25 17.81 -3.88
N THR A 243 -0.32 18.75 -4.61
CA THR A 243 -0.57 20.13 -4.19
C THR A 243 -1.74 20.69 -4.99
N SER A 244 -2.50 21.58 -4.36
CA SER A 244 -3.66 22.27 -4.97
C SER A 244 -3.43 23.78 -4.87
N GLU A 245 -3.10 24.41 -5.99
CA GLU A 245 -2.70 25.80 -6.06
C GLU A 245 -3.80 26.68 -6.68
N LYS A 246 -3.86 27.93 -6.23
CA LYS A 246 -4.79 28.93 -6.77
C LYS A 246 -4.02 30.14 -7.28
N VAL A 247 -4.43 30.63 -8.43
CA VAL A 247 -3.86 31.82 -9.05
C VAL A 247 -4.74 33.02 -8.74
N GLY A 248 -4.26 33.91 -7.87
CA GLY A 248 -4.94 35.14 -7.50
C GLY A 248 -4.48 36.36 -8.31
N ARG A 249 -5.35 37.36 -8.43
CA ARG A 249 -5.17 38.54 -9.32
C ARG A 249 -4.29 39.66 -8.76
N SER A 250 -3.87 39.62 -7.51
CA SER A 250 -3.31 40.84 -6.85
C SER A 250 -1.83 41.10 -7.12
N ASN A 251 -1.08 40.16 -7.67
CA ASN A 251 0.33 40.39 -8.10
C ASN A 251 0.68 39.35 -9.17
N ILE A 252 0.23 39.57 -10.37
CA ILE A 252 0.19 38.60 -11.49
C ILE A 252 1.52 37.79 -11.64
N ARG A 253 2.65 38.46 -11.78
CA ARG A 253 3.92 37.73 -11.99
C ARG A 253 4.39 36.91 -10.78
N LYS A 254 4.28 37.44 -9.56
CA LYS A 254 4.71 36.71 -8.36
C LYS A 254 3.79 35.53 -8.05
N SER A 255 2.50 35.64 -8.38
CA SER A 255 1.53 34.56 -8.18
C SER A 255 1.84 33.35 -9.06
N TYR A 256 1.99 33.52 -10.36
CA TYR A 256 2.28 32.40 -11.31
C TYR A 256 3.67 31.76 -11.05
N ASP A 257 4.70 32.58 -10.82
CA ASP A 257 6.03 32.09 -10.48
C ASP A 257 6.04 31.36 -9.12
N GLY A 258 5.20 31.78 -8.17
CA GLY A 258 4.98 31.09 -6.90
C GLY A 258 4.39 29.71 -7.11
N VAL A 259 3.33 29.61 -7.91
CA VAL A 259 2.68 28.32 -8.24
C VAL A 259 3.69 27.34 -8.87
N ILE A 260 4.50 27.79 -9.82
CA ILE A 260 5.53 26.93 -10.43
C ILE A 260 6.53 26.42 -9.38
N ARG A 261 6.93 27.25 -8.41
CA ARG A 261 7.83 26.81 -7.32
C ARG A 261 7.20 25.74 -6.44
N GLU A 262 5.91 25.89 -6.10
CA GLU A 262 5.20 24.88 -5.30
C GLU A 262 5.04 23.56 -6.08
N LEU A 263 4.73 23.62 -7.37
CA LEU A 263 4.70 22.44 -8.23
C LEU A 263 6.04 21.71 -8.28
N LEU A 264 7.16 22.47 -8.30
CA LEU A 264 8.52 21.91 -8.32
C LEU A 264 8.93 21.22 -7.00
N GLN A 265 8.29 21.55 -5.88
CA GLN A 265 8.50 20.82 -4.60
C GLN A 265 7.97 19.40 -4.63
N LYS A 266 7.13 19.07 -5.63
CA LYS A 266 6.52 17.73 -5.82
C LYS A 266 6.99 17.09 -7.13
N PRO A 267 8.26 16.68 -7.25
CA PRO A 267 8.88 16.25 -8.51
C PRO A 267 8.24 14.98 -9.10
N ASN A 268 7.59 14.16 -8.26
CA ASN A 268 6.90 12.94 -8.68
C ASN A 268 5.50 13.22 -9.26
N ALA A 269 4.89 14.38 -8.96
CA ALA A 269 3.63 14.82 -9.54
C ALA A 269 3.89 15.56 -10.87
N ARG A 270 4.22 14.82 -11.90
CA ARG A 270 4.59 15.37 -13.23
C ARG A 270 3.39 15.81 -14.05
N VAL A 271 2.22 15.35 -13.72
CA VAL A 271 0.96 15.72 -14.34
C VAL A 271 0.28 16.80 -13.52
N VAL A 272 -0.12 17.87 -14.20
CA VAL A 272 -0.79 19.02 -13.58
C VAL A 272 -2.16 19.21 -14.22
N VAL A 273 -3.20 19.16 -13.40
CA VAL A 273 -4.58 19.34 -13.83
C VAL A 273 -4.97 20.81 -13.67
N LEU A 274 -5.49 21.39 -14.73
CA LEU A 274 -5.79 22.82 -14.83
C LEU A 274 -7.30 23.07 -15.00
N PHE A 275 -7.92 23.75 -14.04
CA PHE A 275 -9.21 24.42 -14.22
C PHE A 275 -9.00 25.93 -14.24
N MET A 276 -8.56 26.43 -15.38
CA MET A 276 -8.12 27.79 -15.53
C MET A 276 -8.76 28.47 -16.72
N ARG A 277 -8.93 29.78 -16.60
CA ARG A 277 -9.29 30.61 -17.75
C ARG A 277 -8.11 30.71 -18.73
N GLY A 278 -8.39 30.88 -20.00
CA GLY A 278 -7.35 30.90 -21.03
C GLY A 278 -6.23 31.94 -20.77
N ASP A 279 -6.58 33.11 -20.27
CA ASP A 279 -5.60 34.14 -19.93
C ASP A 279 -4.66 33.72 -18.79
N ASP A 280 -5.22 33.10 -17.74
CA ASP A 280 -4.46 32.59 -16.60
C ASP A 280 -3.58 31.39 -17.03
N SER A 281 -4.09 30.52 -17.92
CA SER A 281 -3.32 29.40 -18.47
C SER A 281 -2.12 29.88 -19.30
N ARG A 282 -2.31 30.91 -20.12
CA ARG A 282 -1.22 31.52 -20.92
C ARG A 282 -0.10 32.04 -20.02
N GLU A 283 -0.45 32.77 -18.94
CA GLU A 283 0.52 33.31 -18.00
C GLU A 283 1.22 32.22 -17.18
N LEU A 284 0.51 31.13 -16.83
CA LEU A 284 1.10 29.99 -16.14
C LEU A 284 2.13 29.26 -17.02
N ILE A 285 1.82 29.03 -18.31
CA ILE A 285 2.74 28.42 -19.26
C ILE A 285 3.96 29.33 -19.51
N ALA A 286 3.75 30.63 -19.61
CA ALA A 286 4.84 31.58 -19.71
C ALA A 286 5.71 31.59 -18.44
N ALA A 287 5.14 31.39 -17.26
CA ALA A 287 5.88 31.18 -16.04
C ALA A 287 6.70 29.89 -16.08
N ALA A 288 6.11 28.77 -16.50
CA ALA A 288 6.83 27.50 -16.65
C ALA A 288 8.02 27.63 -17.62
N ASN A 289 7.87 28.39 -18.71
CA ASN A 289 8.95 28.70 -19.64
C ASN A 289 10.07 29.49 -18.95
N ARG A 290 9.77 30.49 -18.13
CA ARG A 290 10.80 31.25 -17.38
C ARG A 290 11.62 30.35 -16.43
N PHE A 291 11.03 29.30 -15.89
CA PHE A 291 11.72 28.31 -15.05
C PHE A 291 12.35 27.15 -15.85
N ASN A 292 12.15 27.13 -17.17
CA ASN A 292 12.59 26.05 -18.07
C ASN A 292 12.13 24.65 -17.62
N VAL A 293 10.88 24.54 -17.18
CA VAL A 293 10.25 23.29 -16.72
C VAL A 293 9.08 22.90 -17.58
N SER A 294 9.00 21.62 -17.89
CA SER A 294 7.88 21.03 -18.64
C SER A 294 7.13 20.04 -17.75
N PHE A 295 5.86 20.32 -17.55
CA PHE A 295 4.89 19.40 -16.94
C PHE A 295 4.01 18.80 -18.04
N THR A 296 3.35 17.68 -17.73
CA THR A 296 2.27 17.19 -18.57
C THR A 296 0.96 17.86 -18.12
N TRP A 297 0.46 18.76 -18.95
CA TRP A 297 -0.73 19.54 -18.65
C TRP A 297 -2.00 18.78 -19.02
N ILE A 298 -2.95 18.65 -18.11
CA ILE A 298 -4.31 18.20 -18.37
C ILE A 298 -5.22 19.40 -18.15
N ALA A 299 -5.74 19.98 -19.23
CA ALA A 299 -6.42 21.27 -19.13
C ALA A 299 -7.91 21.19 -19.47
N SER A 300 -8.67 22.03 -18.76
CA SER A 300 -10.11 22.22 -18.96
C SER A 300 -10.43 22.98 -20.26
N ASP A 301 -11.71 23.08 -20.59
CA ASP A 301 -12.23 23.80 -21.77
C ASP A 301 -11.91 25.30 -21.73
N GLY A 302 -11.49 25.82 -20.58
CA GLY A 302 -10.96 27.17 -20.47
C GLY A 302 -9.67 27.38 -21.28
N TRP A 303 -8.88 26.31 -21.44
CA TRP A 303 -7.78 26.25 -22.42
C TRP A 303 -8.29 25.73 -23.77
N GLY A 304 -8.92 24.54 -23.79
CA GLY A 304 -9.42 23.91 -25.02
C GLY A 304 -8.35 23.75 -26.09
N ALA A 305 -8.69 24.05 -27.35
CA ALA A 305 -7.78 24.01 -28.48
C ALA A 305 -7.34 25.43 -28.95
N GLN A 306 -7.20 26.38 -28.04
CA GLN A 306 -6.90 27.79 -28.34
C GLN A 306 -5.41 28.01 -28.58
N GLU A 307 -5.01 28.36 -29.79
CA GLU A 307 -3.62 28.69 -30.15
C GLU A 307 -3.07 29.91 -29.38
N SER A 308 -3.93 30.88 -29.09
CA SER A 308 -3.58 32.10 -28.34
C SER A 308 -2.99 31.86 -26.96
N ILE A 309 -3.25 30.71 -26.35
CA ILE A 309 -2.76 30.34 -25.02
C ILE A 309 -1.32 29.88 -25.05
N VAL A 310 -0.94 29.12 -26.07
CA VAL A 310 0.37 28.48 -26.18
C VAL A 310 1.36 29.35 -26.98
N LYS A 311 0.88 30.39 -27.66
CA LYS A 311 1.67 31.23 -28.56
C LYS A 311 2.94 31.79 -27.90
N GLY A 312 4.10 31.43 -28.45
CA GLY A 312 5.42 31.82 -27.96
C GLY A 312 5.99 30.90 -26.87
N ASN A 313 5.24 29.87 -26.45
CA ASN A 313 5.64 28.89 -25.43
C ASN A 313 5.23 27.46 -25.83
N GLU A 314 5.16 27.19 -27.14
CA GLU A 314 4.61 25.95 -27.71
C GLU A 314 5.36 24.71 -27.21
N HIS A 315 6.69 24.81 -27.07
CA HIS A 315 7.54 23.72 -26.58
C HIS A 315 7.25 23.30 -25.14
N ILE A 316 6.78 24.23 -24.28
CA ILE A 316 6.41 23.96 -22.89
C ILE A 316 5.02 23.29 -22.81
N ALA A 317 4.14 23.63 -23.73
CA ALA A 317 2.81 23.06 -23.86
C ALA A 317 2.77 21.72 -24.60
N SER A 318 3.86 21.35 -25.27
CA SER A 318 3.96 20.11 -26.04
C SER A 318 3.65 18.88 -25.17
N GLY A 319 2.78 18.01 -25.65
CA GLY A 319 2.29 16.83 -24.91
C GLY A 319 1.09 17.12 -24.00
N ALA A 320 0.59 18.35 -23.96
CA ALA A 320 -0.62 18.67 -23.19
C ALA A 320 -1.83 17.92 -23.74
N ILE A 321 -2.69 17.45 -22.82
CA ILE A 321 -4.02 16.93 -23.17
C ILE A 321 -5.04 17.97 -22.71
N THR A 322 -5.88 18.43 -23.63
CA THR A 322 -6.90 19.42 -23.33
C THR A 322 -8.29 18.90 -23.67
N LEU A 323 -9.23 19.29 -22.85
CA LEU A 323 -10.65 19.01 -23.09
C LEU A 323 -11.32 20.23 -23.72
N GLU A 324 -12.17 19.98 -24.70
CA GLU A 324 -13.02 20.99 -25.28
C GLU A 324 -14.43 20.44 -25.47
N LEU A 325 -15.43 21.30 -25.28
CA LEU A 325 -16.82 20.92 -25.54
C LEU A 325 -16.97 20.44 -26.98
N ALA A 326 -17.61 19.28 -27.17
CA ALA A 326 -17.88 18.77 -28.51
C ALA A 326 -18.80 19.74 -29.26
N SER A 327 -18.31 20.33 -30.31
CA SER A 327 -19.02 21.29 -31.15
C SER A 327 -18.71 21.06 -32.62
N HIS A 328 -19.64 21.46 -33.48
CA HIS A 328 -19.45 21.47 -34.92
C HIS A 328 -19.39 22.92 -35.42
N PRO A 329 -18.51 23.24 -36.36
CA PRO A 329 -18.47 24.57 -36.94
C PRO A 329 -19.75 24.85 -37.75
N VAL A 330 -20.34 26.00 -37.49
CA VAL A 330 -21.54 26.49 -38.21
C VAL A 330 -21.10 27.18 -39.52
N LYS A 331 -21.07 26.44 -40.61
CA LYS A 331 -20.55 26.92 -41.92
C LYS A 331 -21.31 28.12 -42.47
N GLU A 332 -22.62 28.23 -42.19
CA GLU A 332 -23.47 29.33 -42.57
C GLU A 332 -23.08 30.60 -41.84
N PHE A 333 -22.68 30.47 -40.58
CA PHE A 333 -22.15 31.59 -39.79
C PHE A 333 -20.79 32.07 -40.34
N ASP A 334 -19.90 31.15 -40.80
CA ASP A 334 -18.64 31.54 -41.42
C ASP A 334 -18.85 32.44 -42.63
N LYS A 335 -19.76 32.03 -43.52
CA LYS A 335 -20.11 32.83 -44.70
C LYS A 335 -20.67 34.21 -44.33
N TYR A 336 -21.56 34.24 -43.31
CA TYR A 336 -22.10 35.46 -42.78
C TYR A 336 -21.01 36.36 -42.19
N PHE A 337 -20.17 35.85 -41.28
CA PHE A 337 -19.16 36.64 -40.60
C PHE A 337 -18.07 37.15 -41.54
N GLN A 338 -17.64 36.37 -42.52
CA GLN A 338 -16.68 36.77 -43.53
C GLN A 338 -17.23 37.84 -44.48
N SER A 339 -18.54 37.95 -44.63
CA SER A 339 -19.19 38.99 -45.46
C SER A 339 -19.26 40.36 -44.74
N LEU A 340 -19.00 40.40 -43.45
CA LEU A 340 -19.11 41.62 -42.65
C LEU A 340 -17.92 42.56 -42.86
N SER A 341 -18.24 43.84 -42.89
CA SER A 341 -17.26 44.94 -42.98
C SER A 341 -17.75 46.15 -42.13
N PRO A 342 -16.89 47.08 -41.79
CA PRO A 342 -17.30 48.31 -41.06
C PRO A 342 -18.31 49.16 -41.79
N TYR A 343 -18.47 48.96 -43.11
CA TYR A 343 -19.35 49.71 -43.99
C TYR A 343 -20.76 49.11 -44.09
N ASN A 344 -20.89 47.76 -43.98
CA ASN A 344 -22.18 47.08 -44.05
C ASN A 344 -22.74 46.70 -42.67
N ASN A 345 -21.91 46.48 -41.65
CA ASN A 345 -22.34 46.16 -40.29
C ASN A 345 -22.51 47.46 -39.43
N ARG A 346 -23.59 48.18 -39.70
CA ARG A 346 -23.90 49.41 -38.95
C ARG A 346 -24.61 49.14 -37.62
N ARG A 347 -25.22 48.00 -37.44
CA ARG A 347 -25.98 47.61 -36.29
C ARG A 347 -25.10 47.26 -35.05
N ASN A 348 -23.86 46.88 -35.28
CA ASN A 348 -22.91 46.59 -34.24
C ASN A 348 -21.93 47.73 -33.96
N PRO A 349 -22.13 48.55 -32.91
CA PRO A 349 -21.30 49.72 -32.63
C PRO A 349 -19.85 49.40 -32.26
N TRP A 350 -19.54 48.16 -31.85
CA TRP A 350 -18.20 47.72 -31.53
C TRP A 350 -17.42 47.16 -32.74
N PHE A 351 -18.09 46.89 -33.84
CA PHE A 351 -17.47 46.29 -35.03
C PHE A 351 -16.38 47.19 -35.66
N LYS A 352 -16.51 48.49 -35.52
CA LYS A 352 -15.50 49.46 -35.94
C LYS A 352 -14.22 49.34 -35.11
N ASP A 353 -14.38 49.28 -33.77
CA ASP A 353 -13.25 49.11 -32.85
C ASP A 353 -12.53 47.77 -33.04
N PHE A 354 -13.31 46.70 -33.29
CA PHE A 354 -12.82 45.40 -33.65
C PHE A 354 -11.96 45.43 -34.92
N TRP A 355 -12.46 46.06 -35.97
CA TRP A 355 -11.76 46.17 -37.24
C TRP A 355 -10.45 46.93 -37.12
N GLU A 356 -10.46 48.07 -36.43
CA GLU A 356 -9.24 48.87 -36.16
C GLU A 356 -8.22 48.11 -35.34
N GLN A 357 -8.68 47.30 -34.37
CA GLN A 357 -7.79 46.45 -33.56
C GLN A 357 -7.23 45.27 -34.36
N LYS A 358 -8.04 44.56 -35.14
CA LYS A 358 -7.67 43.42 -35.94
C LYS A 358 -6.64 43.76 -37.01
N PHE A 359 -6.90 44.82 -37.76
CA PHE A 359 -6.03 45.24 -38.87
C PHE A 359 -5.03 46.34 -38.50
N GLN A 360 -4.95 46.72 -37.22
CA GLN A 360 -4.02 47.75 -36.73
C GLN A 360 -4.08 49.06 -37.50
N CYS A 361 -5.25 49.47 -37.97
CA CYS A 361 -5.51 50.64 -38.80
C CYS A 361 -6.44 51.60 -38.07
N SER A 362 -6.75 52.80 -38.69
CA SER A 362 -7.77 53.72 -38.22
C SER A 362 -8.77 54.05 -39.33
N LEU A 363 -10.08 53.92 -39.02
CA LEU A 363 -11.17 54.24 -39.93
C LEU A 363 -11.45 55.76 -39.97
N GLN A 364 -11.09 56.46 -38.88
CA GLN A 364 -11.20 57.92 -38.75
C GLN A 364 -9.79 58.46 -38.60
N ASN A 365 -9.23 59.17 -39.58
CA ASN A 365 -7.88 59.75 -39.64
C ASN A 365 -7.47 60.63 -38.41
N ARG A 366 -8.00 60.34 -37.22
CA ARG A 366 -7.81 61.10 -35.98
C ARG A 366 -6.64 60.63 -35.06
N LYS A 367 -6.00 59.50 -35.39
CA LYS A 367 -4.86 59.01 -34.56
C LYS A 367 -3.55 59.21 -35.36
N PRO A 368 -2.64 60.13 -34.93
CA PRO A 368 -1.48 60.52 -35.68
C PRO A 368 -0.43 59.44 -35.95
N HIS A 369 -0.55 58.24 -35.38
CA HIS A 369 0.39 57.15 -35.51
C HIS A 369 -0.15 55.86 -36.11
N LYS A 370 -1.42 55.84 -36.56
CA LYS A 370 -2.00 54.64 -37.23
C LYS A 370 -2.26 54.93 -38.71
N LYS A 371 -1.93 53.95 -39.59
CA LYS A 371 -2.25 53.99 -41.02
C LYS A 371 -3.79 53.97 -41.19
N ALA A 372 -4.31 54.63 -42.20
CA ALA A 372 -5.71 54.50 -42.59
C ALA A 372 -6.04 53.04 -42.95
N CYS A 373 -7.26 52.59 -42.62
CA CYS A 373 -7.69 51.24 -43.00
C CYS A 373 -7.85 51.14 -44.53
N ASP A 374 -7.26 50.10 -45.08
CA ASP A 374 -7.47 49.80 -46.52
C ASP A 374 -8.89 49.26 -46.72
N LYS A 375 -9.53 49.72 -47.79
CA LYS A 375 -10.86 49.26 -48.21
C LYS A 375 -10.87 47.79 -48.66
N HIS A 376 -9.71 47.24 -48.98
CA HIS A 376 -9.51 45.85 -49.40
C HIS A 376 -9.32 44.86 -48.26
N PHE A 377 -9.26 45.33 -47.02
CA PHE A 377 -9.22 44.44 -45.88
C PHE A 377 -10.49 43.62 -45.77
N THR A 378 -10.37 42.30 -45.71
CA THR A 378 -11.47 41.34 -45.58
C THR A 378 -11.17 40.29 -44.51
N ILE A 379 -12.24 39.81 -43.90
CA ILE A 379 -12.18 38.64 -43.03
C ILE A 379 -12.20 37.42 -43.93
N ASN A 380 -11.20 36.55 -43.82
CA ASN A 380 -11.05 35.34 -44.62
C ASN A 380 -10.45 34.21 -43.82
N SER A 381 -10.39 33.00 -44.34
CA SER A 381 -9.89 31.79 -43.68
C SER A 381 -8.40 31.86 -43.23
N SER A 382 -7.61 32.85 -43.70
CA SER A 382 -6.24 33.04 -43.24
C SER A 382 -6.14 33.91 -41.98
N ASN A 383 -7.17 34.68 -41.68
CA ASN A 383 -7.17 35.62 -40.54
C ASN A 383 -8.38 35.47 -39.60
N TYR A 384 -9.17 34.42 -39.82
CA TYR A 384 -10.38 34.11 -39.02
C TYR A 384 -10.48 32.60 -38.81
N GLU A 385 -10.73 32.24 -37.56
CA GLU A 385 -11.12 30.91 -37.16
C GLU A 385 -12.40 31.01 -36.34
N GLN A 386 -13.35 30.10 -36.57
CA GLN A 386 -14.62 30.11 -35.80
C GLN A 386 -14.39 29.66 -34.38
N GLU A 387 -14.87 30.46 -33.44
CA GLU A 387 -14.81 30.14 -32.02
C GLU A 387 -15.73 28.95 -31.70
N SER A 388 -15.24 28.00 -30.91
CA SER A 388 -15.88 26.69 -30.64
C SER A 388 -17.27 26.77 -29.99
N LYS A 389 -17.62 27.86 -29.31
CA LYS A 389 -18.91 28.01 -28.63
C LYS A 389 -19.96 28.75 -29.48
N ILE A 390 -19.69 29.05 -30.75
CA ILE A 390 -20.67 29.68 -31.67
C ILE A 390 -21.93 28.83 -31.78
N MET A 391 -21.78 27.50 -31.96
CA MET A 391 -22.92 26.58 -32.02
C MET A 391 -23.78 26.66 -30.73
N PHE A 392 -23.19 26.77 -29.56
CA PHE A 392 -23.94 26.87 -28.29
C PHE A 392 -24.69 28.18 -28.16
N VAL A 393 -24.14 29.29 -28.71
CA VAL A 393 -24.87 30.59 -28.78
C VAL A 393 -26.09 30.46 -29.69
N VAL A 394 -25.90 29.93 -30.90
CA VAL A 394 -26.99 29.68 -31.83
C VAL A 394 -28.07 28.80 -31.21
N ASN A 395 -27.65 27.68 -30.62
CA ASN A 395 -28.56 26.73 -29.94
C ASN A 395 -29.33 27.38 -28.78
N ALA A 396 -28.70 28.29 -28.02
CA ALA A 396 -29.36 29.01 -26.92
C ALA A 396 -30.45 29.93 -27.46
N VAL A 397 -30.22 30.64 -28.57
CA VAL A 397 -31.21 31.47 -29.21
C VAL A 397 -32.36 30.63 -29.77
N TYR A 398 -32.07 29.56 -30.47
CA TYR A 398 -33.08 28.62 -30.99
C TYR A 398 -33.88 27.94 -29.89
N ALA A 399 -33.25 27.57 -28.77
CA ALA A 399 -33.95 26.98 -27.61
C ALA A 399 -35.00 27.95 -27.05
N MET A 400 -34.62 29.22 -26.92
CA MET A 400 -35.60 30.27 -26.53
C MET A 400 -36.69 30.44 -27.56
N ALA A 401 -36.36 30.49 -28.87
CA ALA A 401 -37.34 30.62 -29.94
C ALA A 401 -38.33 29.45 -29.99
N HIS A 402 -37.85 28.20 -29.82
CA HIS A 402 -38.71 27.01 -29.74
C HIS A 402 -39.64 27.03 -28.52
N ALA A 403 -39.12 27.47 -27.39
CA ALA A 403 -39.93 27.65 -26.16
C ALA A 403 -41.04 28.67 -26.36
N LEU A 404 -40.70 29.83 -26.96
CA LEU A 404 -41.67 30.87 -27.27
C LEU A 404 -42.70 30.42 -28.33
N HIS A 405 -42.24 29.70 -29.38
CA HIS A 405 -43.10 29.11 -30.41
C HIS A 405 -44.10 28.11 -29.83
N LYS A 406 -43.66 27.20 -28.95
CA LYS A 406 -44.51 26.24 -28.26
C LYS A 406 -45.52 26.93 -27.36
N MET A 407 -45.10 28.01 -26.65
CA MET A 407 -45.97 28.85 -25.81
C MET A 407 -46.98 29.59 -26.67
N GLN A 408 -46.60 30.16 -27.81
CA GLN A 408 -47.50 30.78 -28.78
C GLN A 408 -48.58 29.82 -29.22
N ARG A 409 -48.19 28.63 -29.68
CA ARG A 409 -49.19 27.62 -30.15
C ARG A 409 -50.15 27.19 -29.06
N THR A 410 -49.73 27.21 -27.80
CA THR A 410 -50.57 26.81 -26.66
C THR A 410 -51.51 27.91 -26.24
N LEU A 411 -51.02 29.19 -26.15
CA LEU A 411 -51.78 30.32 -25.66
C LEU A 411 -52.57 31.02 -26.78
N CYS A 412 -52.14 30.99 -28.02
CA CYS A 412 -52.73 31.69 -29.17
C CYS A 412 -53.07 30.71 -30.34
N PRO A 413 -53.91 29.68 -30.13
CA PRO A 413 -54.10 28.62 -31.11
C PRO A 413 -54.70 29.07 -32.45
N ASN A 414 -55.41 30.21 -32.47
CA ASN A 414 -56.15 30.68 -33.67
C ASN A 414 -55.51 31.85 -34.40
N THR A 415 -54.29 32.26 -33.99
CA THR A 415 -53.62 33.44 -34.58
C THR A 415 -52.13 33.18 -34.80
N THR A 416 -51.54 33.67 -35.86
CA THR A 416 -50.11 33.67 -36.14
C THR A 416 -49.44 34.95 -35.60
N LYS A 417 -50.21 35.91 -35.04
CA LYS A 417 -49.70 37.10 -34.46
C LYS A 417 -49.66 37.00 -32.92
N LEU A 418 -48.95 37.94 -32.28
CA LEU A 418 -48.93 38.05 -30.84
C LEU A 418 -50.34 38.31 -30.27
N CYS A 419 -50.84 37.41 -29.43
CA CYS A 419 -52.13 37.59 -28.74
C CYS A 419 -51.93 38.28 -27.39
N ASP A 420 -53.00 38.84 -26.80
CA ASP A 420 -52.92 39.57 -25.53
C ASP A 420 -52.37 38.71 -24.38
N ALA A 421 -52.64 37.40 -24.39
CA ALA A 421 -52.09 36.45 -23.41
C ALA A 421 -50.53 36.34 -23.45
N MET A 422 -49.91 36.63 -24.60
CA MET A 422 -48.46 36.67 -24.74
C MET A 422 -47.85 38.05 -24.58
N LYS A 423 -48.64 39.15 -24.62
CA LYS A 423 -48.14 40.49 -24.33
C LYS A 423 -47.70 40.62 -22.86
N HIS A 424 -48.35 39.89 -21.96
CA HIS A 424 -47.99 39.81 -20.56
C HIS A 424 -47.32 38.46 -20.29
N LEU A 425 -46.07 38.29 -20.72
CA LEU A 425 -45.34 37.07 -20.71
C LEU A 425 -45.06 36.57 -19.28
N ASP A 426 -45.61 35.40 -18.93
CA ASP A 426 -45.30 34.69 -17.65
C ASP A 426 -43.97 33.94 -17.79
N GLY A 427 -42.88 34.54 -17.31
CA GLY A 427 -41.53 33.94 -17.39
C GLY A 427 -41.43 32.63 -16.65
N ARG A 428 -42.25 32.39 -15.61
CA ARG A 428 -42.26 31.13 -14.88
C ARG A 428 -42.79 29.98 -15.75
N LYS A 429 -43.93 30.23 -16.44
CA LYS A 429 -44.47 29.27 -17.38
C LYS A 429 -43.53 29.05 -18.57
N LEU A 430 -42.99 30.13 -19.13
CA LEU A 430 -42.00 30.05 -20.18
C LEU A 430 -40.84 29.16 -19.82
N TYR A 431 -40.27 29.32 -18.62
CA TYR A 431 -39.12 28.52 -18.17
C TYR A 431 -39.51 27.04 -17.90
N LYS A 432 -40.50 26.79 -17.00
CA LYS A 432 -40.80 25.45 -16.49
C LYS A 432 -41.56 24.57 -17.49
N ASP A 433 -42.55 25.18 -18.18
CA ASP A 433 -43.44 24.41 -19.01
C ASP A 433 -43.01 24.26 -20.46
N TYR A 434 -42.22 25.22 -20.94
CA TYR A 434 -41.78 25.24 -22.34
C TYR A 434 -40.28 25.09 -22.50
N LEU A 435 -39.44 25.92 -21.84
CA LEU A 435 -37.99 25.96 -22.08
C LEU A 435 -37.28 24.66 -21.62
N LEU A 436 -37.53 24.19 -20.40
CA LEU A 436 -36.94 22.95 -19.91
C LEU A 436 -37.39 21.71 -20.69
N LYS A 437 -38.50 21.79 -21.41
CA LYS A 437 -39.05 20.67 -22.24
C LYS A 437 -38.73 20.82 -23.72
N VAL A 438 -37.77 21.70 -24.05
CA VAL A 438 -37.32 21.86 -25.42
C VAL A 438 -36.52 20.63 -25.85
N ASN A 439 -36.85 20.13 -27.03
CA ASN A 439 -36.13 19.04 -27.70
C ASN A 439 -36.20 19.26 -29.20
N PHE A 440 -35.08 19.61 -29.83
CA PHE A 440 -34.99 19.86 -31.26
C PHE A 440 -33.60 19.52 -31.80
N THR A 441 -33.54 19.31 -33.11
CA THR A 441 -32.25 19.13 -33.79
C THR A 441 -31.64 20.48 -34.11
N ALA A 442 -30.38 20.70 -33.75
CA ALA A 442 -29.64 21.93 -34.01
C ALA A 442 -29.70 22.25 -35.53
N PRO A 443 -30.09 23.50 -35.92
CA PRO A 443 -30.49 23.81 -37.27
C PRO A 443 -29.36 23.70 -38.32
N PHE A 444 -28.11 23.79 -37.92
CA PHE A 444 -26.96 23.84 -38.84
C PHE A 444 -26.01 22.62 -38.68
N ASN A 445 -26.43 21.60 -37.93
CA ASN A 445 -25.65 20.41 -37.75
C ASN A 445 -25.97 19.37 -38.83
N PRO A 446 -25.03 18.41 -39.09
CA PRO A 446 -25.30 17.32 -40.01
C PRO A 446 -26.56 16.54 -39.61
N PRO A 447 -27.48 16.23 -40.56
CA PRO A 447 -28.61 15.36 -40.29
C PRO A 447 -28.10 13.96 -39.89
N ASN A 448 -28.62 13.38 -38.84
CA ASN A 448 -28.26 12.08 -38.27
C ASN A 448 -27.02 12.07 -37.35
N ASP A 449 -26.49 13.20 -36.98
CA ASP A 449 -25.49 13.25 -35.95
C ASP A 449 -26.16 13.16 -34.55
N PRO A 450 -25.81 12.17 -33.69
CA PRO A 450 -26.35 12.09 -32.36
C PRO A 450 -26.03 13.33 -31.51
N ASP A 451 -25.01 14.10 -31.89
CA ASP A 451 -24.61 15.35 -31.24
C ASP A 451 -25.47 16.56 -31.62
N SER A 452 -26.36 16.40 -32.61
CA SER A 452 -27.24 17.47 -33.10
C SER A 452 -28.46 17.74 -32.21
N MET A 453 -28.77 16.86 -31.27
CA MET A 453 -29.94 17.00 -30.38
C MET A 453 -29.70 18.00 -29.26
N VAL A 454 -30.50 19.08 -29.23
CA VAL A 454 -30.52 20.09 -28.18
C VAL A 454 -31.66 19.81 -27.21
N LYS A 455 -31.35 19.49 -26.01
CA LYS A 455 -32.29 19.29 -24.90
C LYS A 455 -31.62 19.67 -23.58
N PHE A 456 -32.46 19.97 -22.60
CA PHE A 456 -32.02 20.21 -21.22
C PHE A 456 -32.36 19.01 -20.34
N ASP A 457 -31.54 18.77 -19.32
CA ASP A 457 -31.86 17.83 -18.25
C ASP A 457 -32.86 18.43 -17.22
N ALA A 458 -33.17 17.69 -16.18
CA ALA A 458 -34.06 18.15 -15.10
C ALA A 458 -33.53 19.39 -14.35
N TYR A 459 -32.24 19.65 -14.46
CA TYR A 459 -31.56 20.81 -13.87
C TYR A 459 -31.33 21.94 -14.88
N GLY A 460 -31.92 21.88 -16.07
CA GLY A 460 -31.71 22.88 -17.12
C GLY A 460 -30.29 22.90 -17.68
N ASP A 461 -29.54 21.83 -17.55
CA ASP A 461 -28.16 21.70 -18.01
C ASP A 461 -28.10 21.00 -19.38
N GLY A 462 -27.09 21.36 -20.19
CA GLY A 462 -26.79 20.71 -21.42
C GLY A 462 -26.13 19.35 -21.26
N ILE A 463 -26.11 18.53 -22.32
CA ILE A 463 -25.50 17.19 -22.32
C ILE A 463 -23.98 17.29 -22.28
N GLY A 464 -23.33 16.48 -21.41
CA GLY A 464 -21.88 16.41 -21.29
C GLY A 464 -21.23 15.62 -22.41
N ARG A 465 -20.54 16.31 -23.31
CA ARG A 465 -19.70 15.70 -24.37
C ARG A 465 -18.47 16.54 -24.59
N TYR A 466 -17.29 15.88 -24.62
CA TYR A 466 -16.01 16.56 -24.76
C TYR A 466 -15.14 15.87 -25.81
N ASN A 467 -14.50 16.66 -26.66
CA ASN A 467 -13.38 16.23 -27.47
C ASN A 467 -12.11 16.29 -26.63
N VAL A 468 -11.22 15.32 -26.84
CA VAL A 468 -9.89 15.27 -26.21
C VAL A 468 -8.87 15.62 -27.28
N PHE A 469 -8.09 16.66 -27.03
CA PHE A 469 -7.02 17.09 -27.92
C PHE A 469 -5.65 16.85 -27.29
N ASN A 470 -4.67 16.52 -28.11
CA ASN A 470 -3.26 16.52 -27.73
C ASN A 470 -2.54 17.65 -28.50
N PHE A 471 -1.83 18.49 -27.77
CA PHE A 471 -1.01 19.53 -28.39
C PHE A 471 0.36 18.97 -28.75
N GLN A 472 0.65 18.87 -30.01
CA GLN A 472 1.82 18.15 -30.51
C GLN A 472 2.46 18.83 -31.72
N PHE A 473 3.71 18.45 -32.01
CA PHE A 473 4.42 18.89 -33.21
C PHE A 473 4.06 18.00 -34.38
N THR A 474 3.47 18.57 -35.43
CA THR A 474 2.98 17.86 -36.64
C THR A 474 3.85 18.12 -37.85
N GLY A 475 5.15 17.84 -37.74
CA GLY A 475 6.13 17.92 -38.85
C GLY A 475 6.75 19.30 -39.06
N ASP A 476 5.97 20.36 -39.18
CA ASP A 476 6.40 21.73 -39.45
C ASP A 476 5.92 22.75 -38.39
N ARG A 477 4.85 22.44 -37.67
CA ARG A 477 4.26 23.34 -36.69
C ARG A 477 3.64 22.57 -35.55
N TYR A 478 3.43 23.28 -34.43
CA TYR A 478 2.61 22.76 -33.32
C TYR A 478 1.13 22.94 -33.64
N SER A 479 0.32 21.93 -33.33
CA SER A 479 -1.12 21.99 -33.53
C SER A 479 -1.86 21.08 -32.53
N TYR A 480 -3.15 21.35 -32.32
CA TYR A 480 -4.04 20.49 -31.57
C TYR A 480 -4.56 19.38 -32.46
N VAL A 481 -4.33 18.14 -32.08
CA VAL A 481 -4.83 16.96 -32.77
C VAL A 481 -5.88 16.31 -31.90
N LYS A 482 -7.08 16.05 -32.44
CA LYS A 482 -8.11 15.32 -31.74
C LYS A 482 -7.67 13.86 -31.58
N VAL A 483 -7.53 13.41 -30.33
CA VAL A 483 -7.04 12.06 -29.98
C VAL A 483 -8.10 11.23 -29.24
N GLY A 484 -9.31 11.76 -29.11
CA GLY A 484 -10.40 11.02 -28.52
C GLY A 484 -11.61 11.86 -28.22
N GLN A 485 -12.57 11.23 -27.54
CA GLN A 485 -13.79 11.89 -27.07
C GLN A 485 -14.28 11.25 -25.79
N TRP A 486 -15.04 12.04 -25.04
CA TRP A 486 -15.74 11.59 -23.84
C TRP A 486 -17.23 11.89 -23.99
N ALA A 487 -18.07 10.83 -23.91
CA ALA A 487 -19.53 10.90 -23.93
C ALA A 487 -20.03 9.77 -23.03
N GLU A 488 -20.18 10.02 -21.74
CA GLU A 488 -20.44 9.04 -20.66
C GLU A 488 -19.23 8.10 -20.40
N THR A 489 -18.52 7.67 -21.43
CA THR A 489 -17.30 6.85 -21.36
C THR A 489 -16.19 7.48 -22.19
N LEU A 490 -14.94 7.26 -21.76
CA LEU A 490 -13.75 7.74 -22.45
C LEU A 490 -13.37 6.82 -23.62
N SER A 491 -13.17 7.41 -24.79
CA SER A 491 -12.59 6.75 -25.97
C SER A 491 -11.35 7.51 -26.41
N LEU A 492 -10.16 6.87 -26.40
CA LEU A 492 -8.87 7.48 -26.78
C LEU A 492 -8.19 6.69 -27.89
N GLU A 493 -7.63 7.40 -28.85
CA GLU A 493 -6.73 6.91 -29.91
C GLU A 493 -5.29 7.13 -29.45
N VAL A 494 -4.78 6.20 -28.65
CA VAL A 494 -3.51 6.35 -27.90
C VAL A 494 -2.31 6.50 -28.84
N ASP A 495 -2.32 5.81 -29.98
CA ASP A 495 -1.26 5.85 -30.98
C ASP A 495 -1.08 7.25 -31.61
N SER A 496 -2.11 8.07 -31.55
CA SER A 496 -2.11 9.45 -32.04
C SER A 496 -1.59 10.47 -31.02
N ILE A 497 -1.33 10.04 -29.76
CA ILE A 497 -0.85 10.91 -28.68
C ILE A 497 0.68 11.01 -28.73
N HIS A 498 1.20 12.21 -28.85
CA HIS A 498 2.64 12.49 -28.78
C HIS A 498 3.01 13.20 -27.47
N TRP A 499 4.00 12.64 -26.78
CA TRP A 499 4.50 13.14 -25.51
C TRP A 499 5.78 13.94 -25.72
N SER A 500 6.00 14.97 -24.92
CA SER A 500 7.20 15.82 -25.00
C SER A 500 8.53 15.06 -24.89
N ARG A 501 8.53 13.85 -24.30
CA ARG A 501 9.72 12.99 -24.11
C ARG A 501 9.64 11.66 -24.84
N ASN A 502 8.78 11.54 -25.84
CA ASN A 502 8.52 10.30 -26.61
C ASN A 502 8.13 9.07 -25.76
N SER A 503 7.73 9.28 -24.52
CA SER A 503 7.24 8.23 -23.61
C SER A 503 6.14 8.78 -22.71
N VAL A 504 5.20 7.92 -22.34
CA VAL A 504 4.15 8.28 -21.38
C VAL A 504 4.82 8.71 -20.06
N PRO A 505 4.54 9.90 -19.55
CA PRO A 505 5.13 10.34 -18.30
C PRO A 505 4.62 9.49 -17.12
N VAL A 506 5.48 9.15 -16.19
CA VAL A 506 5.08 8.51 -14.94
C VAL A 506 4.77 9.61 -13.93
N SER A 507 3.57 9.56 -13.34
CA SER A 507 3.11 10.48 -12.29
C SER A 507 2.52 9.68 -11.13
N GLN A 508 3.40 9.13 -10.32
CA GLN A 508 3.12 8.31 -9.14
C GLN A 508 3.98 8.79 -7.99
N CYS A 509 3.46 8.75 -6.77
CA CYS A 509 4.18 9.27 -5.60
C CYS A 509 5.41 8.43 -5.26
N SER A 510 5.26 7.12 -5.30
CA SER A 510 6.31 6.15 -4.97
C SER A 510 6.42 5.09 -6.07
N ASP A 511 7.62 4.59 -6.27
CA ASP A 511 7.85 3.49 -7.19
C ASP A 511 7.18 2.20 -6.67
N PRO A 512 6.77 1.28 -7.55
CA PRO A 512 6.25 -0.03 -7.14
C PRO A 512 7.32 -0.79 -6.37
N CYS A 513 6.92 -1.41 -5.25
CA CYS A 513 7.81 -2.20 -4.42
C CYS A 513 8.22 -3.51 -5.12
N ALA A 514 9.41 -4.02 -4.78
CA ALA A 514 9.87 -5.32 -5.22
C ALA A 514 8.99 -6.45 -4.63
N PRO A 515 9.01 -7.67 -5.20
CA PRO A 515 8.15 -8.76 -4.74
C PRO A 515 8.30 -9.18 -3.27
N ASN A 516 9.43 -8.81 -2.65
CA ASN A 516 9.77 -9.09 -1.25
C ASN A 516 9.64 -7.86 -0.33
N GLU A 517 8.98 -6.81 -0.78
CA GLU A 517 8.85 -5.55 -0.03
C GLU A 517 7.39 -5.20 0.22
N MET A 518 7.08 -4.81 1.43
CA MET A 518 5.78 -4.28 1.79
C MET A 518 5.73 -2.76 1.63
N LYS A 519 4.55 -2.24 1.31
CA LYS A 519 4.27 -0.81 1.26
C LYS A 519 3.99 -0.26 2.66
N ASN A 520 4.89 0.55 3.17
CA ASN A 520 4.63 1.29 4.40
C ASN A 520 4.12 2.68 4.05
N MET A 521 2.83 2.94 4.29
CA MET A 521 2.18 4.22 3.99
C MET A 521 2.72 5.32 4.89
N GLN A 522 3.02 6.49 4.29
CA GLN A 522 3.46 7.65 5.07
C GLN A 522 2.29 8.29 5.81
N PRO A 523 2.47 8.67 7.08
CA PRO A 523 1.42 9.36 7.82
C PRO A 523 1.01 10.66 7.13
N GLY A 524 -0.27 10.79 6.77
CA GLY A 524 -0.85 11.98 6.13
C GLY A 524 -0.85 11.97 4.60
N ASP A 525 -0.29 10.96 3.94
CA ASP A 525 -0.25 10.87 2.48
C ASP A 525 -0.60 9.45 2.01
N VAL A 526 -1.85 9.26 1.60
CA VAL A 526 -2.44 7.94 1.27
C VAL A 526 -1.84 7.33 -0.01
N CYS A 527 -1.14 8.12 -0.82
CA CYS A 527 -0.58 7.66 -2.09
C CYS A 527 0.94 7.51 -2.09
N CYS A 528 1.60 7.83 -0.98
CA CYS A 528 3.04 7.73 -0.85
C CYS A 528 3.39 6.64 0.15
N TRP A 529 4.25 5.74 -0.27
CA TRP A 529 4.75 4.66 0.56
C TRP A 529 6.26 4.54 0.45
N ILE A 530 6.84 3.92 1.46
CA ILE A 530 8.24 3.48 1.46
C ILE A 530 8.20 1.96 1.38
N CYS A 531 8.99 1.39 0.50
CA CYS A 531 9.15 -0.04 0.40
C CYS A 531 10.07 -0.54 1.52
N ILE A 532 9.60 -1.46 2.33
CA ILE A 532 10.36 -2.10 3.41
C ILE A 532 10.49 -3.58 3.07
N PRO A 533 11.72 -4.10 2.96
CA PRO A 533 11.93 -5.51 2.67
C PRO A 533 11.42 -6.37 3.84
N CYS A 534 10.70 -7.44 3.52
CA CYS A 534 10.33 -8.46 4.49
C CYS A 534 11.57 -9.20 4.96
N GLU A 535 11.57 -9.65 6.23
CA GLU A 535 12.62 -10.48 6.78
C GLU A 535 12.71 -11.84 6.05
N THR A 536 13.84 -12.49 6.12
CA THR A 536 14.10 -13.74 5.36
C THR A 536 13.16 -14.89 5.71
N TYR A 537 12.48 -14.80 6.85
CA TYR A 537 11.51 -15.79 7.37
C TYR A 537 10.05 -15.36 7.22
N GLU A 538 9.83 -14.23 6.54
CA GLU A 538 8.50 -13.67 6.29
C GLU A 538 8.11 -13.78 4.82
N TYR A 539 6.82 -13.83 4.56
CA TYR A 539 6.24 -13.72 3.22
C TYR A 539 5.29 -12.54 3.14
N LEU A 540 5.05 -12.05 1.94
CA LEU A 540 4.15 -10.93 1.70
C LEU A 540 2.70 -11.44 1.71
N ALA A 541 1.98 -11.22 2.81
CA ALA A 541 0.59 -11.64 2.95
C ALA A 541 -0.36 -10.77 2.14
N ASP A 542 -0.09 -9.47 2.11
CA ASP A 542 -0.72 -8.46 1.26
C ASP A 542 0.28 -7.33 0.98
N GLU A 543 -0.09 -6.36 0.15
CA GLU A 543 0.82 -5.27 -0.24
C GLU A 543 1.35 -4.42 0.93
N PHE A 544 0.77 -4.54 2.12
CA PHE A 544 1.07 -3.70 3.29
C PHE A 544 1.65 -4.49 4.47
N THR A 545 1.63 -5.82 4.43
CA THR A 545 2.00 -6.65 5.57
C THR A 545 2.90 -7.81 5.19
N CYS A 546 4.05 -7.89 5.86
CA CYS A 546 4.86 -9.09 5.92
C CYS A 546 4.35 -9.98 7.05
N ALA A 547 4.10 -11.25 6.78
CA ALA A 547 3.64 -12.23 7.75
C ALA A 547 4.76 -13.24 8.05
N ASP A 548 5.06 -13.43 9.34
CA ASP A 548 6.01 -14.45 9.80
C ASP A 548 5.45 -15.85 9.51
N CYS A 549 6.20 -16.68 8.82
CA CYS A 549 5.86 -18.08 8.56
C CYS A 549 5.70 -18.92 9.83
N GLY A 550 6.22 -18.43 10.96
CA GLY A 550 6.22 -19.13 12.21
C GLY A 550 7.32 -20.19 12.33
N PRO A 551 7.49 -20.77 13.54
CA PRO A 551 8.56 -21.70 13.80
C PRO A 551 8.39 -22.99 13.00
N GLY A 552 9.41 -23.35 12.23
CA GLY A 552 9.45 -24.60 11.46
C GLY A 552 8.92 -24.49 10.04
N LYS A 553 8.60 -23.29 9.59
CA LYS A 553 8.18 -22.98 8.22
C LYS A 553 9.08 -21.94 7.60
N TRP A 554 9.13 -21.96 6.26
CA TRP A 554 9.95 -21.03 5.47
C TRP A 554 9.16 -20.51 4.29
N PRO A 555 9.39 -19.26 3.85
CA PRO A 555 8.70 -18.70 2.69
C PRO A 555 9.00 -19.51 1.42
N THR A 556 7.99 -19.62 0.55
CA THR A 556 8.13 -20.17 -0.80
C THR A 556 8.96 -19.22 -1.67
N ALA A 557 9.54 -19.72 -2.74
CA ALA A 557 10.41 -18.94 -3.63
C ALA A 557 9.68 -17.75 -4.30
N ASP A 558 8.36 -17.84 -4.45
CA ASP A 558 7.47 -16.79 -4.94
C ASP A 558 6.94 -15.87 -3.85
N LEU A 559 7.31 -16.09 -2.57
CA LEU A 559 6.94 -15.30 -1.40
C LEU A 559 5.44 -15.15 -1.17
N THR A 560 4.62 -16.06 -1.71
CA THR A 560 3.16 -16.03 -1.58
C THR A 560 2.62 -16.89 -0.44
N GLY A 561 3.49 -17.68 0.20
CA GLY A 561 3.09 -18.57 1.28
C GLY A 561 4.28 -19.19 1.99
N CYS A 562 4.01 -20.17 2.85
CA CYS A 562 5.02 -20.85 3.65
C CYS A 562 4.94 -22.36 3.44
N TYR A 563 6.09 -23.01 3.38
CA TYR A 563 6.20 -24.47 3.37
C TYR A 563 6.87 -24.98 4.65
N ASP A 564 6.60 -26.22 5.03
CA ASP A 564 7.23 -26.83 6.19
C ASP A 564 8.69 -27.19 5.86
N LEU A 565 9.61 -26.72 6.72
CA LEU A 565 11.02 -27.06 6.58
C LEU A 565 11.26 -28.56 6.85
N PRO A 566 12.19 -29.20 6.10
CA PRO A 566 12.57 -30.58 6.35
C PRO A 566 13.18 -30.73 7.74
N GLU A 567 12.82 -31.86 8.41
CA GLU A 567 13.33 -32.18 9.74
C GLU A 567 14.81 -32.59 9.68
N ASP A 568 15.65 -31.87 10.44
CA ASP A 568 17.07 -32.20 10.59
C ASP A 568 17.29 -33.10 11.82
N TYR A 569 17.99 -34.18 11.66
CA TYR A 569 18.42 -35.12 12.69
C TYR A 569 19.70 -35.78 12.26
N ILE A 570 20.48 -36.44 13.18
CA ILE A 570 21.71 -37.13 12.83
C ILE A 570 21.38 -38.32 11.95
N LYS A 571 21.84 -38.30 10.70
CA LYS A 571 21.71 -39.42 9.76
C LYS A 571 22.86 -40.39 9.94
N TRP A 572 22.65 -41.65 9.55
CA TRP A 572 23.69 -42.70 9.66
C TRP A 572 24.96 -42.41 8.86
N GLU A 573 24.85 -41.62 7.80
CA GLU A 573 25.93 -41.22 6.91
C GLU A 573 26.70 -39.98 7.43
N ASP A 574 26.21 -39.32 8.44
CA ASP A 574 26.87 -38.14 9.01
C ASP A 574 28.16 -38.52 9.74
N ALA A 575 29.20 -37.70 9.62
CA ALA A 575 30.45 -37.88 10.36
C ALA A 575 30.25 -37.98 11.86
N TRP A 576 29.22 -37.26 12.39
CA TRP A 576 28.80 -37.29 13.80
C TRP A 576 28.19 -38.61 14.25
N ALA A 577 27.72 -39.46 13.32
CA ALA A 577 27.21 -40.81 13.59
C ALA A 577 28.29 -41.87 13.42
N ILE A 578 29.09 -41.76 12.36
CA ILE A 578 30.10 -42.80 11.98
C ILE A 578 31.07 -43.05 13.12
N GLY A 579 31.61 -42.01 13.75
CA GLY A 579 32.56 -42.13 14.86
C GLY A 579 32.02 -42.98 16.04
N PRO A 580 30.92 -42.58 16.67
CA PRO A 580 30.30 -43.33 17.78
C PRO A 580 29.88 -44.76 17.38
N VAL A 581 29.36 -44.96 16.14
CA VAL A 581 28.94 -46.29 15.66
C VAL A 581 30.13 -47.21 15.52
N THR A 582 31.25 -46.77 14.96
CA THR A 582 32.45 -47.57 14.84
C THR A 582 33.03 -48.00 16.19
N ILE A 583 33.03 -47.07 17.19
CA ILE A 583 33.40 -47.34 18.56
C ILE A 583 32.46 -48.40 19.20
N ALA A 584 31.14 -48.24 19.04
CA ALA A 584 30.18 -49.21 19.55
C ALA A 584 30.31 -50.61 18.90
N CYS A 585 30.49 -50.66 17.58
CA CYS A 585 30.73 -51.92 16.84
C CYS A 585 32.01 -52.64 17.36
N LEU A 586 33.11 -51.89 17.55
CA LEU A 586 34.31 -52.43 18.14
C LEU A 586 34.04 -52.99 19.55
N GLY A 587 33.26 -52.24 20.35
CA GLY A 587 32.81 -52.68 21.66
C GLY A 587 32.00 -53.97 21.64
N PHE A 588 31.09 -54.15 20.68
CA PHE A 588 30.36 -55.39 20.49
C PHE A 588 31.31 -56.57 20.18
N ILE A 589 32.24 -56.38 19.23
CA ILE A 589 33.20 -57.41 18.85
C ILE A 589 34.00 -57.84 20.09
N CYS A 590 34.51 -56.88 20.86
CA CYS A 590 35.26 -57.19 22.09
C CYS A 590 34.38 -57.90 23.14
N THR A 591 33.12 -57.50 23.27
CA THR A 591 32.19 -58.12 24.22
C THR A 591 31.87 -59.54 23.83
N PHE A 592 31.56 -59.81 22.56
CA PHE A 592 31.31 -61.18 22.04
C PHE A 592 32.55 -62.09 22.19
N MET A 593 33.72 -61.55 21.92
CA MET A 593 35.01 -62.31 22.13
C MET A 593 35.14 -62.69 23.59
N VAL A 594 34.91 -61.73 24.54
CA VAL A 594 34.97 -62.04 25.97
C VAL A 594 33.91 -63.05 26.36
N ILE A 595 32.69 -62.96 25.89
CA ILE A 595 31.62 -63.93 26.17
C ILE A 595 32.00 -65.30 25.64
N GLY A 596 32.51 -65.39 24.39
CA GLY A 596 32.98 -66.67 23.77
C GLY A 596 34.06 -67.34 24.60
N VAL A 597 35.04 -66.55 25.09
CA VAL A 597 36.15 -67.15 25.92
C VAL A 597 35.56 -67.64 27.24
N PHE A 598 34.64 -66.84 27.89
CA PHE A 598 34.02 -67.21 29.15
C PHE A 598 33.08 -68.41 29.05
N ILE A 599 32.35 -68.58 27.96
CA ILE A 599 31.55 -69.79 27.66
C ILE A 599 32.44 -71.00 27.45
N LYS A 600 33.49 -70.93 26.59
CA LYS A 600 34.41 -72.00 26.27
C LYS A 600 35.17 -72.51 27.53
N HIS A 601 35.53 -71.57 28.42
CA HIS A 601 36.28 -71.84 29.64
C HIS A 601 35.42 -71.71 30.94
N ASN A 602 34.15 -72.00 30.85
CA ASN A 602 33.13 -71.74 31.92
C ASN A 602 33.42 -72.58 33.21
N ASN A 603 34.07 -73.76 33.09
CA ASN A 603 34.33 -74.63 34.18
C ASN A 603 35.68 -74.37 34.89
N THR A 604 36.47 -73.41 34.38
CA THR A 604 37.84 -73.18 34.96
C THR A 604 37.75 -72.50 36.34
N PRO A 605 38.69 -72.66 37.22
CA PRO A 605 38.72 -72.11 38.55
C PRO A 605 38.62 -70.60 38.56
N LEU A 606 39.30 -69.94 37.61
CA LEU A 606 39.25 -68.43 37.50
C LEU A 606 37.86 -67.92 37.21
N VAL A 607 37.11 -68.51 36.25
CA VAL A 607 35.74 -68.05 35.93
C VAL A 607 34.78 -68.33 37.06
N LYS A 608 34.91 -69.52 37.73
CA LYS A 608 34.07 -69.79 38.94
C LYS A 608 34.40 -68.85 40.09
N ALA A 609 35.67 -68.55 40.31
CA ALA A 609 36.12 -67.61 41.35
C ALA A 609 35.68 -66.16 41.12
N SER A 610 35.64 -65.80 39.87
CA SER A 610 35.10 -64.40 39.49
C SER A 610 33.62 -64.25 39.67
N GLY A 611 32.83 -65.20 40.18
CA GLY A 611 31.37 -65.07 40.24
C GLY A 611 30.74 -65.06 38.88
N ARG A 612 30.75 -66.28 38.23
CA ARG A 612 30.34 -66.52 36.86
C ARG A 612 29.03 -65.79 36.46
N GLU A 613 27.98 -65.92 37.25
CA GLU A 613 26.64 -65.39 37.00
C GLU A 613 26.64 -63.87 36.93
N LEU A 614 27.29 -63.19 37.88
CA LEU A 614 27.41 -61.73 37.86
C LEU A 614 28.29 -61.22 36.74
N CYS A 615 29.30 -62.02 36.28
CA CYS A 615 30.07 -61.64 35.08
C CYS A 615 29.23 -61.63 33.82
N TYR A 616 28.30 -62.58 33.64
CA TYR A 616 27.38 -62.56 32.47
C TYR A 616 26.37 -61.43 32.56
N ILE A 617 25.85 -61.12 33.75
CA ILE A 617 24.95 -59.93 33.92
C ILE A 617 25.71 -58.65 33.57
N LEU A 618 26.97 -58.52 34.01
CA LEU A 618 27.81 -57.37 33.70
C LEU A 618 28.09 -57.25 32.19
N LEU A 619 28.46 -58.37 31.53
CA LEU A 619 28.66 -58.40 30.09
C LEU A 619 27.39 -58.06 29.30
N PHE A 620 26.21 -58.49 29.83
CA PHE A 620 24.93 -58.11 29.24
C PHE A 620 24.68 -56.62 29.40
N GLY A 621 25.00 -56.00 30.58
CA GLY A 621 24.92 -54.56 30.80
C GLY A 621 25.82 -53.75 29.84
N VAL A 622 27.07 -54.25 29.62
CA VAL A 622 27.99 -53.65 28.64
C VAL A 622 27.49 -53.77 27.21
N PHE A 623 26.88 -54.92 26.86
CA PHE A 623 26.20 -55.08 25.55
C PHE A 623 25.07 -54.08 25.38
N LEU A 624 24.21 -53.91 26.39
CA LEU A 624 23.15 -52.92 26.38
C LEU A 624 23.69 -51.49 26.20
N SER A 625 24.79 -51.13 26.90
CA SER A 625 25.41 -49.81 26.80
C SER A 625 25.84 -49.48 25.34
N TYR A 626 26.46 -50.41 24.63
CA TYR A 626 26.81 -50.21 23.23
C TYR A 626 25.56 -50.13 22.34
N SER A 627 24.52 -50.90 22.62
CA SER A 627 23.26 -50.84 21.89
C SER A 627 22.59 -49.44 21.99
N MET A 628 22.81 -48.70 23.06
CA MET A 628 22.28 -47.36 23.26
C MET A 628 22.79 -46.38 22.19
N THR A 629 24.00 -46.52 21.69
CA THR A 629 24.56 -45.70 20.62
C THR A 629 23.69 -45.74 19.35
N PHE A 630 23.21 -46.90 18.97
CA PHE A 630 22.33 -47.06 17.80
C PHE A 630 20.97 -46.41 18.03
N PHE A 631 20.42 -46.51 19.23
CA PHE A 631 19.16 -45.86 19.56
C PHE A 631 19.28 -44.33 19.58
N PHE A 632 20.44 -43.77 20.05
CA PHE A 632 20.69 -42.33 20.03
C PHE A 632 20.87 -41.75 18.61
N ILE A 633 21.32 -42.52 17.65
CA ILE A 633 21.50 -42.07 16.28
C ILE A 633 20.24 -42.30 15.45
N ALA A 634 19.44 -43.33 15.72
CA ALA A 634 18.21 -43.62 14.99
C ALA A 634 17.26 -42.43 14.97
N LYS A 635 16.49 -42.23 13.87
CA LYS A 635 15.52 -41.17 13.71
C LYS A 635 14.58 -41.07 14.93
N PRO A 636 14.44 -39.91 15.60
CA PRO A 636 13.56 -39.79 16.72
C PRO A 636 12.12 -40.15 16.35
N SER A 637 11.56 -41.10 17.06
CA SER A 637 10.16 -41.52 17.03
C SER A 637 9.69 -41.79 18.45
N PRO A 638 8.39 -41.82 18.75
CA PRO A 638 7.91 -42.10 20.10
C PRO A 638 8.50 -43.42 20.66
N ALA A 639 8.58 -44.47 19.85
CA ALA A 639 9.18 -45.75 20.24
C ALA A 639 10.68 -45.64 20.53
N ILE A 640 11.43 -44.97 19.67
CA ILE A 640 12.89 -44.76 19.85
C ILE A 640 13.12 -43.88 21.09
N CYS A 641 12.32 -42.85 21.30
CA CYS A 641 12.42 -42.00 22.49
C CYS A 641 12.14 -42.76 23.78
N THR A 642 11.19 -43.70 23.77
CA THR A 642 10.95 -44.65 24.89
C THR A 642 12.17 -45.54 25.14
N LEU A 643 12.75 -46.13 24.10
CA LEU A 643 13.94 -46.98 24.20
C LEU A 643 15.16 -46.20 24.70
N ARG A 644 15.37 -44.99 24.28
CA ARG A 644 16.43 -44.10 24.78
C ARG A 644 16.31 -43.87 26.26
N ARG A 645 15.10 -43.53 26.77
CA ARG A 645 14.85 -43.29 28.19
C ARG A 645 15.01 -44.55 29.01
N LEU A 646 14.38 -45.64 28.57
CA LEU A 646 14.46 -46.92 29.28
C LEU A 646 15.87 -47.47 29.30
N GLY A 647 16.53 -47.47 28.15
CA GLY A 647 17.80 -48.15 27.94
C GLY A 647 18.99 -47.47 28.62
N LEU A 648 19.06 -46.13 28.62
CA LEU A 648 20.22 -45.43 29.16
C LEU A 648 20.47 -45.74 30.63
N GLY A 649 19.53 -45.45 31.52
CA GLY A 649 19.67 -45.72 32.94
C GLY A 649 19.72 -47.22 33.24
N SER A 650 18.87 -48.01 32.56
CA SER A 650 18.85 -49.46 32.82
C SER A 650 20.17 -50.16 32.41
N SER A 651 20.87 -49.75 31.33
CA SER A 651 22.15 -50.31 30.93
C SER A 651 23.25 -50.10 31.99
N PHE A 652 23.29 -48.89 32.55
CA PHE A 652 24.20 -48.53 33.65
C PHE A 652 23.83 -49.24 34.97
N ALA A 653 22.52 -49.27 35.31
CA ALA A 653 22.07 -49.97 36.50
C ALA A 653 22.45 -51.45 36.47
N VAL A 654 22.36 -52.13 35.32
CA VAL A 654 22.80 -53.52 35.17
C VAL A 654 24.30 -53.64 35.47
N CYS A 655 25.14 -52.78 34.86
CA CYS A 655 26.58 -52.79 35.07
C CYS A 655 26.95 -52.51 36.57
N TYR A 656 26.45 -51.42 37.08
CA TYR A 656 26.85 -50.99 38.43
C TYR A 656 26.22 -51.80 39.57
N SER A 657 25.01 -52.34 39.38
CA SER A 657 24.42 -53.29 40.31
C SER A 657 25.22 -54.59 40.40
N ALA A 658 25.72 -55.12 39.24
CA ALA A 658 26.57 -56.29 39.23
C ALA A 658 27.91 -56.03 39.91
N LEU A 659 28.54 -54.88 39.64
CA LEU A 659 29.78 -54.44 40.29
C LEU A 659 29.61 -54.17 41.79
N LEU A 660 28.55 -53.50 42.21
CA LEU A 660 28.23 -53.26 43.61
C LEU A 660 27.99 -54.56 44.35
N THR A 661 27.25 -55.47 43.78
CA THR A 661 27.00 -56.78 44.39
C THR A 661 28.27 -57.57 44.59
N LYS A 662 29.18 -57.57 43.58
CA LYS A 662 30.52 -58.18 43.70
C LYS A 662 31.37 -57.54 44.81
N THR A 663 31.48 -56.20 44.83
CA THR A 663 32.28 -55.50 45.83
C THR A 663 31.73 -55.67 47.22
N ASN A 664 30.39 -55.65 47.39
CA ASN A 664 29.72 -55.91 48.65
C ASN A 664 29.95 -57.36 49.12
N CYS A 665 29.89 -58.33 48.26
CA CYS A 665 30.22 -59.71 48.53
C CYS A 665 31.66 -59.83 49.03
N ILE A 666 32.64 -59.27 48.36
CA ILE A 666 34.03 -59.25 48.79
C ILE A 666 34.20 -58.61 50.21
N ALA A 667 33.52 -57.42 50.37
CA ALA A 667 33.55 -56.69 51.64
C ALA A 667 32.97 -57.52 52.82
N ARG A 668 31.86 -58.22 52.58
CA ARG A 668 31.23 -59.07 53.57
C ARG A 668 32.08 -60.26 53.96
N ILE A 669 32.74 -60.91 53.02
CA ILE A 669 33.66 -62.01 53.28
C ILE A 669 34.84 -61.49 54.13
N PHE A 670 35.38 -60.35 53.75
CA PHE A 670 36.51 -59.75 54.49
C PHE A 670 36.17 -59.29 55.92
N ASP A 671 35.01 -58.68 56.11
CA ASP A 671 34.53 -58.31 57.42
C ASP A 671 34.19 -59.55 58.32
N GLY A 672 33.65 -60.63 57.67
CA GLY A 672 33.41 -61.91 58.34
C GLY A 672 34.66 -62.61 58.89
N VAL A 673 35.74 -62.56 58.08
CA VAL A 673 37.07 -63.11 58.46
C VAL A 673 37.69 -62.30 59.62
N LYS A 674 37.49 -60.98 59.64
CA LYS A 674 38.02 -60.05 60.65
C LYS A 674 37.32 -60.16 62.02
N ASN A 675 36.03 -60.55 62.07
CA ASN A 675 35.17 -60.60 63.23
C ASN A 675 34.95 -62.04 63.81
N GLY A 676 35.80 -62.98 63.42
CA GLY A 676 35.79 -64.33 64.02
C GLY A 676 34.67 -65.27 63.59
N ALA A 677 34.91 -66.09 62.63
CA ALA A 677 34.33 -67.38 62.21
C ALA A 677 32.82 -67.55 62.03
N GLN A 678 31.99 -66.49 62.00
CA GLN A 678 30.59 -66.63 61.54
C GLN A 678 30.49 -66.52 60.02
N ARG A 679 29.91 -67.58 59.38
CA ARG A 679 29.65 -67.53 57.94
C ARG A 679 28.75 -66.30 57.56
N PRO A 680 29.22 -65.40 56.75
CA PRO A 680 28.39 -64.27 56.34
C PRO A 680 27.14 -64.75 55.58
N LYS A 681 25.96 -64.13 55.91
CA LYS A 681 24.70 -64.40 55.20
C LYS A 681 24.71 -63.85 53.75
N PHE A 682 23.95 -64.44 52.80
CA PHE A 682 23.76 -63.98 51.44
C PHE A 682 25.00 -64.02 50.51
N ILE A 683 25.84 -65.04 50.62
CA ILE A 683 27.03 -65.26 49.78
C ILE A 683 26.74 -66.25 48.64
N SER A 684 25.68 -67.03 48.69
CA SER A 684 25.33 -67.97 47.64
C SER A 684 25.17 -67.32 46.25
N PRO A 685 25.48 -67.95 45.13
CA PRO A 685 25.31 -67.41 43.78
C PRO A 685 23.90 -66.92 43.53
N SER A 686 22.89 -67.70 43.97
CA SER A 686 21.50 -67.33 43.76
C SER A 686 21.11 -66.07 44.56
N SER A 687 21.61 -65.90 45.83
CA SER A 687 21.37 -64.70 46.62
C SER A 687 22.01 -63.44 45.98
N GLN A 688 23.21 -63.60 45.40
CA GLN A 688 23.93 -62.53 44.73
C GLN A 688 23.18 -62.05 43.46
N VAL A 689 22.71 -63.02 42.66
CA VAL A 689 21.85 -62.69 41.50
C VAL A 689 20.57 -62.01 41.90
N PHE A 690 19.89 -62.52 42.98
CA PHE A 690 18.67 -61.87 43.49
C PHE A 690 18.91 -60.46 43.96
N ILE A 691 20.00 -60.17 44.71
CA ILE A 691 20.33 -58.80 45.14
C ILE A 691 20.61 -57.92 43.91
N CYS A 692 21.38 -58.42 42.95
CA CYS A 692 21.66 -57.69 41.70
C CYS A 692 20.38 -57.34 40.91
N LEU A 693 19.50 -58.33 40.71
CA LEU A 693 18.21 -58.13 40.06
C LEU A 693 17.29 -57.15 40.81
N SER A 694 17.29 -57.21 42.17
CA SER A 694 16.53 -56.26 42.98
C SER A 694 17.02 -54.84 42.80
N LEU A 695 18.29 -54.58 42.72
CA LEU A 695 18.89 -53.27 42.43
C LEU A 695 18.54 -52.78 41.01
N ILE A 696 18.58 -53.69 40.01
CA ILE A 696 18.19 -53.35 38.66
C ILE A 696 16.70 -52.99 38.57
N LEU A 697 15.86 -53.75 39.28
CA LEU A 697 14.40 -53.52 39.32
C LEU A 697 14.05 -52.13 39.84
N VAL A 698 14.80 -51.61 40.84
CA VAL A 698 14.59 -50.24 41.33
C VAL A 698 14.72 -49.22 40.20
N GLN A 699 15.76 -49.32 39.38
CA GLN A 699 15.95 -48.40 38.24
C GLN A 699 14.84 -48.56 37.21
N VAL A 700 14.44 -49.77 36.85
CA VAL A 700 13.35 -50.04 35.92
C VAL A 700 12.05 -49.44 36.40
N VAL A 701 11.74 -49.54 37.69
CA VAL A 701 10.56 -48.89 38.28
C VAL A 701 10.66 -47.37 38.19
N VAL A 702 11.80 -46.78 38.57
CA VAL A 702 12.01 -45.31 38.49
C VAL A 702 11.80 -44.81 37.05
N VAL A 703 12.39 -45.46 36.09
CA VAL A 703 12.24 -45.10 34.66
C VAL A 703 10.81 -45.32 34.17
N SER A 704 10.17 -46.41 34.61
CA SER A 704 8.76 -46.66 34.24
C SER A 704 7.81 -45.59 34.79
N VAL A 705 7.99 -45.16 36.06
CA VAL A 705 7.24 -44.05 36.60
C VAL A 705 7.50 -42.77 35.82
N TRP A 706 8.75 -42.47 35.46
CA TRP A 706 9.07 -41.33 34.64
C TRP A 706 8.39 -41.38 33.26
N LEU A 707 8.32 -42.51 32.59
CA LEU A 707 7.64 -42.71 31.32
C LEU A 707 6.12 -42.47 31.41
N ILE A 708 5.53 -42.78 32.58
CA ILE A 708 4.11 -42.53 32.85
C ILE A 708 3.86 -41.03 33.08
N LEU A 709 4.72 -40.36 33.86
CA LEU A 709 4.60 -38.95 34.18
C LEU A 709 4.90 -38.02 33.01
N GLU A 710 5.88 -38.36 32.20
CA GLU A 710 6.22 -37.64 30.98
C GLU A 710 6.10 -38.60 29.77
N ALA A 711 4.98 -38.50 29.03
CA ALA A 711 4.77 -39.37 27.86
C ALA A 711 5.90 -39.18 26.83
N PRO A 712 6.46 -40.25 26.31
CA PRO A 712 7.52 -40.18 25.31
C PRO A 712 6.95 -39.69 23.97
N GLY A 713 7.51 -38.62 23.43
CA GLY A 713 7.10 -38.02 22.16
C GLY A 713 8.30 -37.42 21.43
N THR A 714 8.02 -36.87 20.27
CA THR A 714 8.98 -36.07 19.49
C THR A 714 8.59 -34.60 19.54
N ARG A 715 9.56 -33.71 19.56
CA ARG A 715 9.40 -32.27 19.49
C ARG A 715 10.23 -31.69 18.38
N ARG A 716 9.60 -30.85 17.55
CA ARG A 716 10.29 -30.00 16.61
C ARG A 716 10.84 -28.79 17.35
N TYR A 717 12.09 -28.52 17.20
CA TYR A 717 12.79 -27.41 17.84
C TYR A 717 13.52 -26.58 16.80
N THR A 718 13.23 -25.28 16.77
CA THR A 718 13.91 -24.28 15.95
C THR A 718 14.72 -23.38 16.86
N LEU A 719 16.00 -23.13 16.53
CA LEU A 719 16.79 -22.14 17.25
C LEU A 719 16.33 -20.73 16.86
N PRO A 720 16.18 -19.81 17.82
CA PRO A 720 15.80 -18.41 17.52
C PRO A 720 16.77 -17.73 16.54
N GLU A 721 18.06 -18.06 16.62
CA GLU A 721 19.12 -17.49 15.77
C GLU A 721 19.28 -18.18 14.39
N LYS A 722 18.74 -19.36 14.22
CA LYS A 722 18.83 -20.17 12.97
C LYS A 722 17.46 -20.77 12.67
N ARG A 723 16.53 -19.92 12.20
CA ARG A 723 15.16 -20.37 11.87
C ARG A 723 15.07 -21.29 10.66
N GLU A 724 16.15 -21.35 9.85
CA GLU A 724 16.26 -22.18 8.63
C GLU A 724 16.30 -23.69 8.91
N THR A 725 16.52 -24.09 10.17
CA THR A 725 16.68 -25.50 10.51
C THR A 725 15.69 -25.94 11.58
N VAL A 726 14.94 -26.98 11.28
CA VAL A 726 14.02 -27.63 12.23
C VAL A 726 14.65 -28.91 12.73
N ILE A 727 15.06 -28.93 13.98
CA ILE A 727 15.68 -30.08 14.62
C ILE A 727 14.59 -30.97 15.22
N LEU A 728 14.58 -32.26 14.85
CA LEU A 728 13.71 -33.26 15.44
C LEU A 728 14.40 -33.88 16.66
N LYS A 729 13.91 -33.60 17.85
CA LYS A 729 14.39 -34.17 19.13
C LYS A 729 13.29 -34.94 19.83
N CYS A 730 13.73 -35.85 20.72
CA CYS A 730 12.83 -36.47 21.69
C CYS A 730 12.33 -35.38 22.67
N ASN A 731 11.07 -35.42 23.03
CA ASN A 731 10.47 -34.46 23.97
C ASN A 731 10.90 -34.81 25.40
N VAL A 732 12.12 -34.47 25.74
CA VAL A 732 12.73 -34.72 27.06
C VAL A 732 13.41 -33.42 27.50
N LYS A 733 13.16 -33.02 28.73
CA LYS A 733 13.93 -31.93 29.33
C LYS A 733 15.30 -32.48 29.77
N ASP A 734 16.38 -31.76 29.47
CA ASP A 734 17.74 -32.19 29.86
C ASP A 734 17.87 -32.44 31.38
N SER A 735 17.19 -31.66 32.20
CA SER A 735 17.11 -31.87 33.63
C SER A 735 16.45 -33.18 34.05
N SER A 736 15.37 -33.60 33.32
CA SER A 736 14.69 -34.88 33.64
C SER A 736 15.55 -36.09 33.27
N MET A 737 16.32 -35.97 32.19
CA MET A 737 17.28 -37.01 31.81
C MET A 737 18.37 -37.19 32.84
N LEU A 738 18.93 -36.10 33.37
CA LEU A 738 19.94 -36.16 34.43
C LEU A 738 19.37 -36.68 35.76
N MET A 739 18.16 -36.30 36.11
CA MET A 739 17.46 -36.83 37.28
C MET A 739 17.28 -38.35 37.20
N SER A 740 17.02 -38.90 36.01
CA SER A 740 16.89 -40.34 35.82
C SER A 740 18.22 -41.14 36.10
N LEU A 741 19.37 -40.47 35.90
CA LEU A 741 20.70 -41.05 36.14
C LEU A 741 21.15 -40.90 37.62
N THR A 742 20.40 -40.20 38.46
CA THR A 742 20.77 -39.98 39.87
C THR A 742 20.93 -41.29 40.66
N TYR A 743 20.06 -42.28 40.39
CA TYR A 743 20.19 -43.60 40.98
C TYR A 743 21.47 -44.30 40.54
N ASP A 744 21.86 -44.21 39.30
CA ASP A 744 23.12 -44.78 38.76
C ASP A 744 24.34 -44.13 39.43
N VAL A 745 24.31 -42.81 39.64
CA VAL A 745 25.31 -42.06 40.41
C VAL A 745 25.43 -42.61 41.87
N ILE A 746 24.30 -42.87 42.52
CA ILE A 746 24.29 -43.48 43.84
C ILE A 746 24.94 -44.86 43.82
N LEU A 747 24.63 -45.71 42.81
CA LEU A 747 25.24 -47.02 42.64
C LEU A 747 26.75 -46.90 42.44
N VAL A 748 27.22 -45.97 41.63
CA VAL A 748 28.65 -45.69 41.35
C VAL A 748 29.37 -45.29 42.64
N VAL A 749 28.78 -44.32 43.40
CA VAL A 749 29.36 -43.89 44.69
C VAL A 749 29.46 -45.03 45.68
N LEU A 750 28.38 -45.80 45.88
CA LEU A 750 28.39 -46.95 46.79
C LEU A 750 29.44 -48.01 46.35
N CYS A 751 29.50 -48.30 45.02
CA CYS A 751 30.48 -49.23 44.50
C CYS A 751 31.92 -48.74 44.74
N THR A 752 32.15 -47.40 44.56
CA THR A 752 33.48 -46.80 44.80
C THR A 752 33.84 -46.87 46.28
N VAL A 753 32.90 -46.59 47.20
CA VAL A 753 33.12 -46.70 48.64
C VAL A 753 33.50 -48.18 49.07
N TYR A 754 32.72 -49.15 48.56
CA TYR A 754 33.02 -50.55 48.83
C TYR A 754 34.33 -51.00 48.18
N ALA A 755 34.66 -50.57 46.96
CA ALA A 755 35.93 -50.84 46.30
C ALA A 755 37.12 -50.25 47.09
N PHE A 756 36.95 -49.04 47.66
CA PHE A 756 37.96 -48.43 48.51
C PHE A 756 38.14 -49.22 49.86
N LYS A 757 37.03 -49.64 50.47
CA LYS A 757 37.06 -50.48 51.70
C LYS A 757 37.79 -51.78 51.45
N THR A 758 37.66 -52.39 50.29
CA THR A 758 38.22 -53.70 49.93
C THR A 758 39.63 -53.64 49.31
N ARG A 759 40.27 -52.46 49.18
CA ARG A 759 41.57 -52.27 48.48
C ARG A 759 42.73 -53.02 49.11
N LYS A 760 42.65 -53.37 50.42
CA LYS A 760 43.70 -54.06 51.22
C LYS A 760 43.54 -55.58 51.17
N CYS A 761 42.71 -56.16 50.29
CA CYS A 761 42.61 -57.61 50.19
C CYS A 761 43.87 -58.25 49.51
N PRO A 762 44.26 -59.53 49.85
CA PRO A 762 45.47 -60.23 49.37
C PRO A 762 45.46 -60.41 47.82
N GLU A 763 46.64 -60.49 47.21
CA GLU A 763 46.91 -60.38 45.80
C GLU A 763 46.40 -61.53 44.93
N ASN A 764 46.15 -62.72 45.43
CA ASN A 764 45.68 -63.84 44.63
C ASN A 764 44.19 -63.66 44.21
N PHE A 765 43.93 -63.40 42.94
CA PHE A 765 42.61 -63.13 42.37
C PHE A 765 41.93 -61.83 42.82
N ASN A 766 42.68 -60.74 43.04
CA ASN A 766 42.20 -59.50 43.62
C ASN A 766 41.33 -58.68 42.62
N GLU A 767 40.08 -59.14 42.43
CA GLU A 767 39.11 -58.40 41.62
C GLU A 767 38.81 -56.98 42.18
N ALA A 768 38.90 -56.79 43.51
CA ALA A 768 38.58 -55.50 44.14
C ALA A 768 39.47 -54.35 43.62
N LYS A 769 40.74 -54.61 43.35
CA LYS A 769 41.67 -53.62 42.79
C LYS A 769 41.22 -53.16 41.37
N PHE A 770 40.88 -54.14 40.54
CA PHE A 770 40.43 -53.89 39.16
C PHE A 770 39.05 -53.20 39.15
N ILE A 771 38.11 -53.57 40.03
CA ILE A 771 36.81 -52.89 40.20
C ILE A 771 37.04 -51.46 40.68
N GLY A 772 37.93 -51.22 41.65
CA GLY A 772 38.28 -49.89 42.11
C GLY A 772 38.81 -49.00 40.98
N PHE A 773 39.72 -49.50 40.18
CA PHE A 773 40.25 -48.79 39.02
C PHE A 773 39.17 -48.50 37.98
N THR A 774 38.29 -49.45 37.69
CA THR A 774 37.14 -49.26 36.80
C THR A 774 36.24 -48.12 37.28
N MET A 775 35.93 -48.08 38.61
CA MET A 775 35.07 -47.05 39.15
C MET A 775 35.72 -45.68 39.11
N TYR A 776 37.02 -45.55 39.44
CA TYR A 776 37.75 -44.27 39.31
C TYR A 776 37.74 -43.74 37.86
N THR A 777 38.04 -44.59 36.91
CA THR A 777 38.06 -44.21 35.48
C THR A 777 36.65 -43.81 35.03
N THR A 778 35.63 -44.54 35.45
CA THR A 778 34.24 -44.21 35.14
C THR A 778 33.85 -42.84 35.73
N CYS A 779 34.21 -42.52 37.01
CA CYS A 779 33.98 -41.23 37.57
C CYS A 779 34.62 -40.10 36.78
N ILE A 780 35.85 -40.29 36.30
CA ILE A 780 36.53 -39.27 35.47
C ILE A 780 35.77 -39.05 34.15
N ILE A 781 35.32 -40.10 33.48
CA ILE A 781 34.53 -40.00 32.24
C ILE A 781 33.25 -39.18 32.47
N TRP A 782 32.51 -39.45 33.55
CA TRP A 782 31.28 -38.74 33.85
C TRP A 782 31.50 -37.29 34.29
N LEU A 783 32.60 -37.04 35.06
CA LEU A 783 33.00 -35.68 35.42
C LEU A 783 33.39 -34.84 34.19
N ALA A 784 33.98 -35.44 33.20
CA ALA A 784 34.27 -34.73 31.92
C ALA A 784 33.03 -34.58 31.05
N PHE A 785 32.13 -35.57 31.04
CA PHE A 785 30.91 -35.57 30.23
C PHE A 785 29.93 -34.49 30.63
N LEU A 786 29.64 -34.30 31.94
CA LEU A 786 28.63 -33.39 32.41
C LEU A 786 28.82 -31.94 31.97
N PRO A 787 30.02 -31.32 32.11
CA PRO A 787 30.23 -29.95 31.63
C PRO A 787 30.07 -29.84 30.11
N ILE A 788 30.63 -30.82 29.34
CA ILE A 788 30.52 -30.78 27.90
C ILE A 788 29.05 -30.87 27.48
N PHE A 789 28.27 -31.77 28.06
CA PHE A 789 26.87 -31.97 27.76
C PHE A 789 26.04 -30.70 27.97
N TYR A 790 26.32 -29.92 29.04
CA TYR A 790 25.62 -28.65 29.29
C TYR A 790 26.06 -27.51 28.37
N VAL A 791 27.37 -27.35 28.15
CA VAL A 791 27.90 -26.30 27.29
C VAL A 791 27.48 -26.48 25.84
N THR A 792 27.35 -27.73 25.39
CA THR A 792 26.96 -28.05 24.03
C THR A 792 25.45 -28.23 23.85
N SER A 793 24.64 -27.75 24.76
CA SER A 793 23.16 -27.89 24.72
C SER A 793 22.53 -27.19 23.51
N SER A 794 23.20 -26.18 22.94
CA SER A 794 22.80 -25.48 21.68
C SER A 794 23.02 -26.31 20.42
N ASP A 795 24.04 -27.20 20.41
CA ASP A 795 24.31 -28.07 19.28
C ASP A 795 23.95 -29.53 19.58
N TYR A 796 22.79 -29.96 19.09
CA TYR A 796 22.27 -31.30 19.31
C TYR A 796 23.19 -32.42 18.75
N ARG A 797 23.98 -32.12 17.70
CA ARG A 797 24.89 -33.10 17.08
C ARG A 797 26.04 -33.41 18.01
N VAL A 798 26.68 -32.36 18.54
CA VAL A 798 27.78 -32.50 19.52
C VAL A 798 27.25 -33.14 20.80
N GLN A 799 26.10 -32.71 21.30
CA GLN A 799 25.48 -33.24 22.54
C GLN A 799 25.23 -34.76 22.44
N THR A 800 24.60 -35.20 21.33
CA THR A 800 24.29 -36.63 21.11
C THR A 800 25.55 -37.48 20.90
N THR A 801 26.52 -37.00 20.11
CA THR A 801 27.77 -37.68 19.85
C THR A 801 28.59 -37.88 21.13
N THR A 802 28.66 -36.80 21.96
CA THR A 802 29.35 -36.86 23.26
C THR A 802 28.71 -37.88 24.18
N MET A 803 27.36 -37.94 24.23
CA MET A 803 26.65 -38.97 24.97
C MET A 803 27.00 -40.38 24.51
N CYS A 804 26.93 -40.65 23.21
CA CYS A 804 27.25 -41.95 22.62
C CYS A 804 28.68 -42.40 22.93
N ILE A 805 29.64 -41.47 22.81
CA ILE A 805 31.04 -41.74 23.09
C ILE A 805 31.24 -42.04 24.58
N SER A 806 30.64 -41.25 25.49
CA SER A 806 30.80 -41.46 26.95
C SER A 806 30.21 -42.78 27.43
N VAL A 807 29.04 -43.16 26.87
CA VAL A 807 28.42 -44.45 27.17
C VAL A 807 29.29 -45.60 26.66
N SER A 808 29.78 -45.55 25.41
CA SER A 808 30.65 -46.56 24.83
C SER A 808 31.99 -46.68 25.56
N LEU A 809 32.59 -45.55 25.92
CA LEU A 809 33.86 -45.51 26.66
C LEU A 809 33.71 -46.14 28.06
N SER A 810 32.58 -45.90 28.76
CA SER A 810 32.28 -46.57 30.01
C SER A 810 32.25 -48.11 29.87
N GLY A 811 31.67 -48.60 28.76
CA GLY A 811 31.68 -50.02 28.43
C GLY A 811 33.10 -50.60 28.22
N PHE A 812 33.94 -49.83 27.46
CA PHE A 812 35.35 -50.25 27.23
C PHE A 812 36.16 -50.26 28.53
N VAL A 813 35.93 -49.35 29.47
CA VAL A 813 36.59 -49.35 30.77
C VAL A 813 36.25 -50.62 31.54
N VAL A 814 35.00 -51.02 31.52
CA VAL A 814 34.59 -52.30 32.17
C VAL A 814 35.27 -53.48 31.49
N LEU A 815 35.26 -53.58 30.16
CA LEU A 815 35.89 -54.66 29.45
C LEU A 815 37.41 -54.70 29.67
N GLY A 816 38.09 -53.56 29.52
CA GLY A 816 39.55 -53.45 29.66
C GLY A 816 40.05 -53.71 31.06
N CYS A 817 39.41 -53.10 32.05
CA CYS A 817 39.91 -53.24 33.42
C CYS A 817 39.53 -54.57 34.08
N LEU A 818 38.33 -55.08 33.80
CA LEU A 818 37.85 -56.26 34.52
C LEU A 818 38.02 -57.56 33.77
N PHE A 819 37.81 -57.57 32.46
CA PHE A 819 37.76 -58.76 31.61
C PHE A 819 39.07 -59.01 30.88
N ALA A 820 39.76 -57.97 30.37
CA ALA A 820 40.99 -58.16 29.64
C ALA A 820 42.09 -58.87 30.45
N PRO A 821 42.32 -58.56 31.72
CA PRO A 821 43.29 -59.30 32.52
C PRO A 821 42.93 -60.80 32.71
N LYS A 822 41.61 -61.07 32.84
CA LYS A 822 41.15 -62.48 33.02
C LYS A 822 41.25 -63.25 31.70
N VAL A 823 40.87 -62.65 30.57
CA VAL A 823 41.04 -63.28 29.25
C VAL A 823 42.50 -63.52 28.97
N HIS A 824 43.38 -62.58 29.32
CA HIS A 824 44.85 -62.80 29.19
C HIS A 824 45.31 -63.98 30.00
N ILE A 825 44.91 -64.17 31.25
CA ILE A 825 45.25 -65.28 32.08
C ILE A 825 44.71 -66.61 31.49
N ILE A 826 43.47 -66.64 31.04
CA ILE A 826 42.79 -67.77 30.50
C ILE A 826 43.47 -68.24 29.20
N LEU A 827 43.84 -67.34 28.30
CA LEU A 827 44.40 -67.73 26.98
C LEU A 827 45.88 -67.82 26.94
N PHE A 828 46.66 -67.00 27.60
CA PHE A 828 48.10 -66.85 27.50
C PHE A 828 48.86 -67.35 28.73
N GLN A 829 48.25 -67.55 29.86
CA GLN A 829 48.87 -67.99 31.09
C GLN A 829 48.04 -69.06 31.81
N PRO A 830 47.67 -70.17 31.15
CA PRO A 830 46.79 -71.20 31.70
C PRO A 830 47.39 -71.89 32.95
N GLN A 831 48.69 -71.80 33.15
CA GLN A 831 49.35 -72.28 34.34
C GLN A 831 48.96 -71.51 35.62
N LYS A 832 48.56 -70.33 35.51
CA LYS A 832 47.99 -69.47 36.62
C LYS A 832 46.50 -69.72 36.91
N ASN A 833 45.82 -70.47 36.01
CA ASN A 833 44.42 -70.83 36.13
C ASN A 833 44.20 -72.14 36.89
N VAL A 834 45.02 -72.43 37.90
CA VAL A 834 44.95 -73.60 38.76
C VAL A 834 44.78 -73.21 40.19
N VAL A 835 43.93 -73.91 40.94
CA VAL A 835 43.75 -73.70 42.40
C VAL A 835 44.98 -74.18 43.15
N THR A 836 45.93 -73.36 43.51
CA THR A 836 47.10 -73.66 44.30
C THR A 836 46.67 -73.78 45.74
N HIS A 837 46.43 -74.99 46.24
CA HIS A 837 46.37 -75.34 47.68
C HIS A 837 47.81 -75.29 48.23
N ARG A 838 48.20 -74.11 48.75
CA ARG A 838 49.31 -74.03 49.71
C ARG A 838 48.81 -74.35 51.11
N LEU A 839 49.00 -75.63 51.50
CA LEU A 839 48.97 -76.07 52.86
C LEU A 839 50.24 -75.56 53.55
N HIS A 840 50.15 -74.37 54.23
CA HIS A 840 51.24 -74.09 55.24
C HIS A 840 50.93 -74.85 56.51
N LEU A 841 51.63 -76.02 56.67
CA LEU A 841 51.83 -76.75 57.91
C LEU A 841 52.85 -75.96 58.72
N ASN A 842 52.35 -75.08 59.69
CA ASN A 842 53.19 -74.59 60.73
C ASN A 842 53.38 -75.71 61.74
N ARG A 843 54.56 -76.28 61.81
CA ARG A 843 55.03 -77.16 62.89
C ARG A 843 55.20 -76.33 64.15
N PHE A 844 54.27 -76.43 65.06
CA PHE A 844 54.57 -76.13 66.49
C PHE A 844 55.04 -77.48 67.13
N SER A 845 56.27 -77.52 67.58
CA SER A 845 56.77 -78.53 68.43
C SER A 845 56.38 -78.17 69.89
N VAL A 846 55.43 -78.92 70.45
CA VAL A 846 55.22 -78.97 71.87
C VAL A 846 55.49 -80.37 72.28
N SER A 847 56.57 -80.56 73.05
CA SER A 847 56.91 -81.85 73.73
C SER A 847 55.90 -82.01 74.89
N GLY A 848 55.29 -83.19 75.02
CA GLY A 848 54.51 -83.58 76.15
C GLY A 848 53.36 -84.55 75.84
N THR A 849 53.68 -85.83 76.01
CA THR A 849 52.93 -87.03 76.42
C THR A 849 51.45 -87.17 76.00
N GLY A 850 51.17 -88.16 75.17
CA GLY A 850 50.21 -89.21 75.40
C GLY A 850 48.72 -88.93 74.94
N THR A 851 48.37 -89.80 74.09
CA THR A 851 47.15 -90.53 73.87
C THR A 851 46.45 -90.19 72.52
N THR A 852 46.41 -91.26 71.69
CA THR A 852 45.71 -91.48 70.42
C THR A 852 44.17 -91.34 70.66
N TYR A 853 43.58 -90.55 69.78
CA TYR A 853 42.20 -90.71 69.40
C TYR A 853 42.08 -90.37 67.86
N SER A 854 41.51 -91.26 67.12
CA SER A 854 41.13 -91.18 65.79
C SER A 854 39.85 -90.42 65.64
N GLN A 855 39.79 -89.44 64.83
CA GLN A 855 38.43 -88.86 64.41
C GLN A 855 38.46 -88.46 62.98
N SER A 856 37.46 -88.94 62.24
CA SER A 856 37.06 -88.84 60.84
C SER A 856 37.01 -87.47 60.25
N SER A 857 37.50 -87.33 59.07
CA SER A 857 37.43 -86.18 58.22
C SER A 857 35.99 -85.90 57.81
N ALA A 858 35.39 -84.82 58.25
CA ALA A 858 34.22 -84.21 57.67
C ALA A 858 34.58 -83.10 56.66
N SER A 859 34.40 -83.45 55.38
CA SER A 859 34.56 -82.55 54.30
C SER A 859 33.62 -81.40 54.37
N MET A 860 34.14 -80.26 54.59
CA MET A 860 33.35 -79.00 54.65
C MET A 860 33.35 -78.38 53.22
N TYR A 861 32.19 -78.44 52.54
CA TYR A 861 31.95 -77.79 51.24
C TYR A 861 31.89 -76.27 51.46
N VAL A 862 32.89 -75.56 50.95
CA VAL A 862 32.86 -74.10 50.90
C VAL A 862 32.31 -73.68 49.54
N PRO A 863 31.23 -72.83 49.44
CA PRO A 863 30.74 -72.42 48.21
C PRO A 863 31.75 -71.53 47.53
N THR A 864 32.05 -71.78 46.30
CA THR A 864 33.10 -71.20 45.48
C THR A 864 32.80 -69.88 44.80
N VAL A 865 31.92 -69.08 45.29
CA VAL A 865 31.44 -67.89 44.62
C VAL A 865 32.17 -66.60 45.03
N CYS A 866 32.70 -66.48 46.18
CA CYS A 866 33.60 -65.38 46.57
C CYS A 866 34.82 -66.02 47.21
N ASN A 867 35.88 -66.36 46.44
CA ASN A 867 37.11 -66.94 46.95
C ASN A 867 37.92 -65.98 47.72
N GLY A 868 37.53 -65.82 49.02
CA GLY A 868 38.23 -64.99 49.97
C GLY A 868 38.99 -65.80 51.07
N ARG A 869 39.58 -66.97 50.74
CA ARG A 869 40.27 -67.67 51.74
C ARG A 869 41.74 -67.96 51.36
N GLU A 870 42.40 -66.91 50.93
CA GLU A 870 43.85 -66.86 51.08
C GLU A 870 44.30 -65.56 51.55
N VAL A 871 44.20 -65.40 52.78
CA VAL A 871 44.46 -64.17 53.53
C VAL A 871 45.58 -64.40 54.48
N LEU A 872 46.23 -63.38 54.70
CA LEU A 872 47.22 -63.11 55.67
C LEU A 872 48.56 -63.60 55.39
N ASP A 873 49.27 -62.88 54.55
CA ASP A 873 50.59 -62.50 55.08
C ASP A 873 50.79 -61.03 54.77
N SER A 874 50.91 -60.31 55.90
CA SER A 874 51.38 -58.95 55.97
C SER A 874 52.85 -58.93 55.53
N THR A 875 53.15 -58.18 54.46
CA THR A 875 54.38 -57.41 54.43
C THR A 875 54.18 -56.15 53.57
N THR A 876 54.45 -55.13 54.27
CA THR A 876 54.79 -53.80 53.85
C THR A 876 55.65 -53.75 52.63
N SER A 877 55.24 -52.90 51.60
CA SER A 877 56.15 -51.95 51.04
C SER A 877 55.40 -51.07 50.08
N SER A 878 55.45 -49.79 50.43
CA SER A 878 55.51 -48.59 49.57
C SER A 878 55.46 -48.79 48.10
N LEU A 879 54.50 -48.13 47.47
CA LEU A 879 54.47 -47.08 46.47
C LEU A 879 53.05 -46.98 45.89
#